data_1a2727c05a7215549d3021012be4d33f
#
_entry.id   1a2727c05a7215549d3021012be4d33f
#
_cell.length_a   1.000
_cell.length_b   1.000
_cell.length_c   1.000
_cell.angle_alpha   90.00
_cell.angle_beta   90.00
_cell.angle_gamma   90.00
#
_symmetry.space_group_name_H-M   'P 1'
#
loop_
_entity.id
_entity.type
_entity.pdbx_description
1 polymer ?
#
loop_
_entity_poly.entity_id
_entity_poly.type
_entity_poly.pdbx_seq_one_letter_code
_entity_poly.pdbx_strand_id
1 'polypeptide(L)'
;MPQVNRRRFLQLAGGTAAFTALSNSIERAAALPAHHGSGTIDDVEHIVVLMQENRSFDHYFGSLRGVRGFGDPRPVTQPNGKSVWHQSDGTKDVLPFRPDADDLGLQFIQDLPHGWSDGHAAFNQGKYDKWVPAKSSTTMAYLTREDIPFHYALADAFTICDAYHCSFIGSTDPNRYYMWTGYTGNDGKGGGPVLGNDEAGYDWTTYPERLEAAGVSWKIYQDVGDGLDANGSWGWIPDAYRGNYGDNSLLYFNQYRDAKPGDPLYDKARTGTDARKGEGFFDQLKADVKGGKLPEISWVVAPEAFTEHPNWPANYGAWYIAQVLDALTSDPKVWAKTALFITYDENDGFFDHLVPPFPPQSAAQGRSTVDVGPDLHKGDAAHAAGPYGLGQRVPMLVVSPWSKGGYVCSETLDHTSIIRFMERRFGVHEPNISPWRRAISGDLTAAFDFSRKDIKPVALPDTDGYLPPDHDRHPDYVPTPPVNPVLPRQERGSRPARPLKYAPLVDGSADPAAGRFTLTFGSGAKAGAAFLVTSGNRTDGPWTYTAEAGKTVSDTWNSAYSNGSYDLTVHGPNGFLRVFKGPGKTAGPEVTARHVGADVELTFTNRGAGTADLKLTDGYGGRPRSFKVRPGATVRHRVDLRASRRWYDLTVESAAGFSRRFAGHVENGRPGVSDPAIVTG
;
A
#
# COMPACT_ATOMS: atom_id res chain seq x y z
N MET A 1 8.37 -17.43 -34.87
CA MET A 1 8.29 -16.07 -34.30
C MET A 1 9.67 -15.48 -34.35
N PRO A 2 9.93 -14.29 -34.88
CA PRO A 2 11.28 -13.74 -34.91
C PRO A 2 11.60 -13.18 -33.52
N GLN A 3 12.55 -13.80 -32.84
CA GLN A 3 13.16 -13.28 -31.62
C GLN A 3 13.80 -11.92 -31.93
N VAL A 4 13.33 -10.87 -31.27
CA VAL A 4 14.02 -9.58 -31.27
C VAL A 4 15.24 -9.72 -30.38
N ASN A 5 16.40 -9.96 -31.00
CA ASN A 5 17.67 -10.19 -30.31
C ASN A 5 18.20 -8.82 -29.80
N ARG A 6 18.67 -8.77 -28.55
CA ARG A 6 19.34 -7.64 -27.86
C ARG A 6 20.32 -6.86 -28.78
N ARG A 7 20.95 -7.52 -29.75
CA ARG A 7 21.82 -6.89 -30.72
C ARG A 7 21.11 -6.07 -31.82
N ARG A 8 19.83 -6.37 -32.12
CA ARG A 8 19.04 -5.57 -33.09
C ARG A 8 18.48 -4.31 -32.45
N PHE A 9 18.15 -4.36 -31.19
CA PHE A 9 17.69 -3.21 -30.39
C PHE A 9 18.77 -2.11 -30.30
N LEU A 10 20.03 -2.51 -30.11
CA LEU A 10 21.18 -1.58 -30.06
C LEU A 10 21.60 -1.02 -31.44
N GLN A 11 21.14 -1.58 -32.55
CA GLN A 11 21.48 -1.10 -33.91
C GLN A 11 20.52 -0.05 -34.48
N LEU A 12 19.34 0.15 -33.85
CA LEU A 12 18.37 1.19 -34.23
C LEU A 12 18.60 2.53 -33.54
N ALA A 13 19.46 2.60 -32.54
CA ALA A 13 19.77 3.77 -31.75
C ALA A 13 20.81 4.71 -32.37
N GLY A 14 20.65 5.06 -33.64
CA GLY A 14 21.55 5.96 -34.38
C GLY A 14 21.09 7.41 -34.42
N GLY A 15 20.81 8.04 -33.27
CA GLY A 15 20.47 9.45 -33.21
C GLY A 15 21.02 10.11 -31.95
N THR A 16 22.21 10.70 -32.03
CA THR A 16 23.12 10.97 -30.91
C THR A 16 22.97 12.30 -30.18
N ALA A 17 21.87 13.01 -30.22
CA ALA A 17 21.78 14.32 -29.55
C ALA A 17 20.60 14.52 -28.57
N ALA A 18 19.57 13.68 -28.58
CA ALA A 18 18.44 13.78 -27.65
C ALA A 18 18.57 12.85 -26.42
N PHE A 19 19.50 11.93 -26.44
CA PHE A 19 19.56 10.74 -25.60
C PHE A 19 20.29 10.90 -24.26
N THR A 20 21.10 11.92 -24.07
CA THR A 20 21.82 12.20 -22.83
C THR A 20 20.98 12.87 -21.73
N ALA A 21 19.71 13.19 -22.03
CA ALA A 21 18.87 13.97 -21.11
C ALA A 21 18.10 13.11 -20.10
N LEU A 22 17.77 11.85 -20.43
CA LEU A 22 16.86 11.02 -19.63
C LEU A 22 17.52 10.24 -18.49
N SER A 23 18.75 9.75 -18.67
CA SER A 23 19.52 9.06 -17.63
C SER A 23 19.80 9.92 -16.39
N ASN A 24 19.55 11.23 -16.47
CA ASN A 24 19.89 12.20 -15.43
C ASN A 24 18.68 12.67 -14.59
N SER A 25 17.43 12.29 -14.89
CA SER A 25 16.28 12.87 -14.21
C SER A 25 16.18 12.50 -12.73
N ILE A 26 16.41 11.24 -12.38
CA ILE A 26 16.42 10.82 -10.97
C ILE A 26 17.68 11.33 -10.27
N GLU A 27 18.84 11.28 -10.93
CA GLU A 27 20.09 11.83 -10.37
C GLU A 27 19.95 13.32 -10.09
N ARG A 28 19.36 14.09 -11.03
CA ARG A 28 19.05 15.50 -10.82
C ARG A 28 18.08 15.67 -9.66
N ALA A 29 16.98 14.92 -9.64
CA ALA A 29 15.99 14.98 -8.56
C ALA A 29 16.62 14.66 -7.19
N ALA A 30 17.50 13.65 -7.12
CA ALA A 30 18.21 13.28 -5.89
C ALA A 30 19.31 14.28 -5.51
N ALA A 31 19.93 14.94 -6.47
CA ALA A 31 21.03 15.87 -6.24
C ALA A 31 20.55 17.28 -5.82
N LEU A 32 19.34 17.69 -6.21
CA LEU A 32 18.83 19.01 -5.88
C LEU A 32 18.49 19.13 -4.39
N PRO A 33 18.92 20.20 -3.70
CA PRO A 33 18.61 20.41 -2.29
C PRO A 33 17.13 20.77 -2.11
N ALA A 34 16.56 20.40 -0.96
CA ALA A 34 15.28 20.90 -0.54
C ALA A 34 15.32 22.41 -0.22
N HIS A 35 14.20 23.10 -0.41
CA HIS A 35 14.00 24.43 0.17
C HIS A 35 13.90 24.30 1.70
N HIS A 36 14.56 25.16 2.42
CA HIS A 36 14.54 25.21 3.89
C HIS A 36 14.01 26.57 4.34
N GLY A 37 12.71 26.65 4.54
CA GLY A 37 12.05 27.78 5.16
C GLY A 37 11.72 27.51 6.62
N SER A 38 10.60 26.85 6.88
CA SER A 38 10.07 26.52 8.21
C SER A 38 10.64 25.18 8.77
N GLY A 39 11.08 24.26 7.92
CA GLY A 39 11.41 22.89 8.26
C GLY A 39 10.19 22.02 8.55
N THR A 40 9.03 22.40 8.00
CA THR A 40 7.74 21.72 8.15
C THR A 40 7.11 21.46 6.78
N ILE A 41 5.93 20.85 6.78
CA ILE A 41 5.13 20.65 5.55
C ILE A 41 4.82 21.95 4.81
N ASP A 42 4.85 23.09 5.50
CA ASP A 42 4.59 24.41 4.91
C ASP A 42 5.62 24.79 3.84
N ASP A 43 6.78 24.16 3.84
CA ASP A 43 7.81 24.35 2.82
C ASP A 43 7.47 23.68 1.47
N VAL A 44 6.45 22.81 1.42
CA VAL A 44 5.94 22.21 0.18
C VAL A 44 5.02 23.21 -0.53
N GLU A 45 5.49 23.79 -1.62
CA GLU A 45 4.68 24.70 -2.42
C GLU A 45 3.91 23.98 -3.53
N HIS A 46 4.45 22.86 -4.03
CA HIS A 46 3.85 22.09 -5.13
C HIS A 46 3.68 20.63 -4.75
N ILE A 47 2.48 20.10 -4.92
CA ILE A 47 2.15 18.69 -4.81
C ILE A 47 1.79 18.17 -6.20
N VAL A 48 2.47 17.15 -6.67
CA VAL A 48 2.19 16.51 -7.96
C VAL A 48 1.80 15.07 -7.70
N VAL A 49 0.72 14.59 -8.30
CA VAL A 49 0.22 13.22 -8.19
C VAL A 49 0.25 12.59 -9.58
N LEU A 50 0.91 11.45 -9.70
CA LEU A 50 0.85 10.57 -10.85
C LEU A 50 0.32 9.23 -10.36
N MET A 51 -0.90 8.88 -10.78
CA MET A 51 -1.53 7.59 -10.49
C MET A 51 -1.50 6.76 -11.76
N GLN A 52 -0.72 5.69 -11.71
CA GLN A 52 -0.58 4.69 -12.77
C GLN A 52 -1.61 3.57 -12.58
N GLU A 53 -1.55 2.52 -13.42
CA GLU A 53 -2.52 1.46 -13.51
C GLU A 53 -1.99 0.12 -13.01
N ASN A 54 -2.82 -0.51 -12.20
CA ASN A 54 -3.09 -1.92 -11.96
C ASN A 54 -1.88 -2.77 -11.60
N ARG A 55 -1.13 -2.41 -10.53
CA ARG A 55 -0.02 -3.24 -10.05
C ARG A 55 -0.06 -3.41 -8.53
N SER A 56 0.01 -4.66 -8.03
CA SER A 56 0.16 -4.87 -6.59
C SER A 56 1.57 -4.58 -6.10
N PHE A 57 1.71 -4.34 -4.80
CA PHE A 57 3.01 -4.10 -4.19
C PHE A 57 3.94 -5.32 -4.30
N ASP A 58 3.45 -6.52 -4.01
CA ASP A 58 4.29 -7.72 -4.12
C ASP A 58 4.65 -8.06 -5.56
N HIS A 59 3.77 -7.76 -6.52
CA HIS A 59 4.04 -7.95 -7.94
C HIS A 59 5.28 -7.13 -8.40
N TYR A 60 5.43 -5.90 -7.90
CA TYR A 60 6.57 -5.03 -8.24
C TYR A 60 7.72 -5.11 -7.24
N PHE A 61 7.43 -5.04 -5.96
CA PHE A 61 8.43 -4.83 -4.91
C PHE A 61 8.52 -5.95 -3.87
N GLY A 62 7.83 -7.07 -4.08
CA GLY A 62 7.89 -8.22 -3.17
C GLY A 62 9.30 -8.75 -2.95
N SER A 63 10.19 -8.62 -3.96
CA SER A 63 11.60 -9.03 -3.86
C SER A 63 12.55 -7.90 -3.42
N LEU A 64 12.08 -6.65 -3.26
CA LEU A 64 12.92 -5.51 -2.88
C LEU A 64 13.40 -5.65 -1.42
N ARG A 65 14.69 -5.42 -1.17
CA ARG A 65 15.25 -5.46 0.19
C ARG A 65 14.56 -4.51 1.16
N GLY A 66 14.38 -4.97 2.40
CA GLY A 66 13.98 -4.14 3.52
C GLY A 66 12.58 -3.53 3.45
N VAL A 67 11.68 -4.10 2.66
CA VAL A 67 10.24 -3.86 2.69
C VAL A 67 9.52 -5.12 3.18
N ARG A 68 8.27 -5.03 3.60
CA ARG A 68 7.45 -6.21 3.88
C ARG A 68 7.02 -6.86 2.57
N GLY A 69 7.88 -7.74 2.06
CA GLY A 69 7.73 -8.51 0.83
C GLY A 69 7.84 -10.00 1.09
N PHE A 70 8.43 -10.75 0.16
CA PHE A 70 8.50 -12.20 0.20
C PHE A 70 9.24 -12.79 1.42
N GLY A 71 10.08 -12.01 2.08
CA GLY A 71 10.77 -12.38 3.31
C GLY A 71 10.04 -11.98 4.59
N ASP A 72 8.76 -11.60 4.55
CA ASP A 72 8.01 -11.27 5.77
C ASP A 72 8.03 -12.45 6.75
N PRO A 73 8.61 -12.30 7.95
CA PRO A 73 8.73 -13.38 8.93
C PRO A 73 7.40 -13.70 9.64
N ARG A 74 6.34 -12.98 9.36
CA ARG A 74 5.05 -13.08 10.03
C ARG A 74 3.86 -13.05 9.07
N PRO A 75 3.86 -13.86 7.99
CA PRO A 75 2.73 -13.92 7.08
C PRO A 75 1.49 -14.49 7.80
N VAL A 76 0.31 -14.11 7.31
CA VAL A 76 -0.95 -14.66 7.81
C VAL A 76 -1.03 -16.15 7.51
N THR A 77 -1.61 -16.91 8.44
CA THR A 77 -1.93 -18.32 8.25
C THR A 77 -3.39 -18.46 7.81
N GLN A 78 -3.60 -19.14 6.70
CA GLN A 78 -4.91 -19.44 6.14
C GLN A 78 -5.67 -20.49 6.98
N PRO A 79 -7.01 -20.64 6.79
CA PRO A 79 -7.80 -21.65 7.52
C PRO A 79 -7.32 -23.11 7.34
N ASN A 80 -6.63 -23.42 6.25
CA ASN A 80 -6.05 -24.73 5.99
C ASN A 80 -4.72 -24.98 6.73
N GLY A 81 -4.23 -24.02 7.52
CA GLY A 81 -2.98 -24.08 8.27
C GLY A 81 -1.72 -23.73 7.48
N LYS A 82 -1.82 -23.46 6.17
CA LYS A 82 -0.70 -23.00 5.34
C LYS A 82 -0.53 -21.48 5.42
N SER A 83 0.65 -20.99 5.12
CA SER A 83 0.85 -19.53 5.01
C SER A 83 0.11 -18.97 3.79
N VAL A 84 -0.21 -17.69 3.81
CA VAL A 84 -0.89 -16.96 2.75
C VAL A 84 -0.22 -17.10 1.37
N TRP A 85 1.08 -17.40 1.33
CA TRP A 85 1.84 -17.66 0.10
C TRP A 85 1.33 -18.86 -0.71
N HIS A 86 0.67 -19.81 -0.07
CA HIS A 86 0.19 -21.04 -0.69
C HIS A 86 -1.25 -20.85 -1.18
N GLN A 87 -1.41 -20.40 -2.42
CA GLN A 87 -2.71 -20.23 -3.04
C GLN A 87 -3.07 -21.49 -3.84
N SER A 88 -4.24 -22.08 -3.56
CA SER A 88 -4.65 -23.33 -4.20
C SER A 88 -5.42 -23.08 -5.50
N ASP A 89 -5.08 -23.84 -6.56
CA ASP A 89 -5.90 -23.95 -7.78
C ASP A 89 -7.04 -24.98 -7.68
N GLY A 90 -7.20 -25.59 -6.49
CA GLY A 90 -8.15 -26.68 -6.23
C GLY A 90 -7.50 -28.06 -6.30
N THR A 91 -6.32 -28.20 -6.88
CA THR A 91 -5.55 -29.47 -7.01
C THR A 91 -4.19 -29.39 -6.39
N LYS A 92 -3.51 -28.27 -6.52
CA LYS A 92 -2.15 -28.01 -6.01
C LYS A 92 -2.03 -26.57 -5.51
N ASP A 93 -0.94 -26.31 -4.77
CA ASP A 93 -0.59 -24.94 -4.39
C ASP A 93 0.17 -24.27 -5.54
N VAL A 94 -0.17 -23.01 -5.77
CA VAL A 94 0.60 -22.06 -6.59
C VAL A 94 1.26 -21.09 -5.63
N LEU A 95 2.57 -20.92 -5.75
CA LEU A 95 3.36 -19.95 -5.00
C LEU A 95 3.67 -18.74 -5.89
N PRO A 96 4.01 -17.57 -5.33
CA PRO A 96 4.50 -16.47 -6.14
C PRO A 96 5.69 -16.91 -6.99
N PHE A 97 5.69 -16.54 -8.27
CA PHE A 97 6.74 -16.96 -9.21
C PHE A 97 7.10 -15.82 -10.16
N ARG A 98 8.39 -15.74 -10.52
CA ARG A 98 8.84 -14.88 -11.61
C ARG A 98 8.59 -15.61 -12.91
N PRO A 99 7.84 -15.02 -13.85
CA PRO A 99 7.63 -15.60 -15.18
C PRO A 99 8.94 -15.86 -15.92
N ASP A 100 8.98 -16.96 -16.68
CA ASP A 100 10.13 -17.33 -17.51
C ASP A 100 9.99 -16.69 -18.90
N ALA A 101 10.34 -15.42 -18.99
CA ALA A 101 10.36 -14.66 -20.22
C ALA A 101 11.60 -13.75 -20.28
N ASP A 102 12.14 -13.60 -21.48
CA ASP A 102 13.16 -12.60 -21.74
C ASP A 102 12.55 -11.20 -21.69
N ASP A 103 13.31 -10.22 -21.20
CA ASP A 103 12.92 -8.79 -21.14
C ASP A 103 11.52 -8.60 -20.51
N LEU A 104 11.28 -9.25 -19.36
CA LEU A 104 9.95 -9.35 -18.71
C LEU A 104 9.32 -7.97 -18.43
N GLY A 105 10.10 -6.94 -18.14
CA GLY A 105 9.62 -5.57 -17.99
C GLY A 105 9.10 -4.92 -19.28
N LEU A 106 9.33 -5.55 -20.43
CA LEU A 106 8.82 -5.16 -21.75
C LEU A 106 7.75 -6.12 -22.29
N GLN A 107 7.23 -7.03 -21.45
CA GLN A 107 6.14 -7.92 -21.83
C GLN A 107 4.77 -7.26 -21.60
N PHE A 108 3.84 -7.55 -22.52
CA PHE A 108 2.42 -7.25 -22.40
C PHE A 108 1.79 -8.41 -21.61
N ILE A 109 1.70 -8.28 -20.29
CA ILE A 109 1.22 -9.35 -19.42
C ILE A 109 -0.31 -9.36 -19.48
N GLN A 110 -0.91 -10.54 -19.48
CA GLN A 110 -2.36 -10.71 -19.40
C GLN A 110 -2.92 -9.91 -18.22
N ASP A 111 -3.91 -9.06 -18.48
CA ASP A 111 -4.73 -8.44 -17.43
C ASP A 111 -5.64 -9.47 -16.75
N LEU A 112 -6.05 -9.19 -15.54
CA LEU A 112 -6.79 -10.12 -14.69
C LEU A 112 -8.17 -9.54 -14.32
N PRO A 113 -9.17 -10.38 -14.01
CA PRO A 113 -10.41 -9.88 -13.46
C PRO A 113 -10.17 -9.07 -12.19
N HIS A 114 -10.64 -7.82 -12.12
CA HIS A 114 -10.38 -6.90 -11.00
C HIS A 114 -11.61 -6.08 -10.57
N GLY A 115 -12.82 -6.57 -10.86
CA GLY A 115 -14.07 -5.96 -10.41
C GLY A 115 -14.43 -6.28 -8.96
N TRP A 116 -15.59 -5.80 -8.52
CA TRP A 116 -16.12 -6.04 -7.17
C TRP A 116 -16.25 -7.54 -6.87
N SER A 117 -16.90 -8.30 -7.75
CA SER A 117 -17.28 -9.69 -7.49
C SER A 117 -16.06 -10.61 -7.37
N ASP A 118 -15.12 -10.51 -8.29
CA ASP A 118 -13.92 -11.34 -8.30
C ASP A 118 -12.88 -10.87 -7.26
N GLY A 119 -12.79 -9.56 -7.00
CA GLY A 119 -12.00 -9.00 -5.91
C GLY A 119 -12.45 -9.52 -4.54
N HIS A 120 -13.77 -9.51 -4.28
CA HIS A 120 -14.35 -10.08 -3.06
C HIS A 120 -14.27 -11.60 -3.01
N ALA A 121 -14.32 -12.29 -4.15
CA ALA A 121 -14.08 -13.74 -4.20
C ALA A 121 -12.66 -14.10 -3.77
N ALA A 122 -11.64 -13.37 -4.26
CA ALA A 122 -10.23 -13.55 -3.85
C ALA A 122 -10.02 -13.21 -2.37
N PHE A 123 -10.60 -12.10 -1.91
CA PHE A 123 -10.57 -11.64 -0.52
C PHE A 123 -11.24 -12.63 0.44
N ASN A 124 -12.30 -13.30 0.00
CA ASN A 124 -13.05 -14.33 0.74
C ASN A 124 -13.30 -13.96 2.21
N GLN A 125 -13.90 -12.79 2.47
CA GLN A 125 -14.20 -12.31 3.82
C GLN A 125 -12.96 -12.20 4.75
N GLY A 126 -11.79 -11.91 4.18
CA GLY A 126 -10.52 -11.81 4.89
C GLY A 126 -9.77 -13.13 5.10
N LYS A 127 -10.31 -14.28 4.67
CA LYS A 127 -9.60 -15.58 4.66
C LYS A 127 -8.45 -15.58 3.66
N TYR A 128 -8.59 -14.83 2.58
CA TYR A 128 -7.53 -14.52 1.64
C TYR A 128 -6.91 -15.74 0.94
N ASP A 129 -7.73 -16.75 0.67
CA ASP A 129 -7.34 -18.08 0.23
C ASP A 129 -7.95 -18.51 -1.13
N LYS A 130 -8.47 -17.54 -1.92
CA LYS A 130 -9.16 -17.81 -3.19
C LYS A 130 -8.59 -17.04 -4.39
N TRP A 131 -7.35 -16.61 -4.33
CA TRP A 131 -6.73 -15.81 -5.38
C TRP A 131 -6.68 -16.52 -6.74
N VAL A 132 -6.11 -17.73 -6.78
CA VAL A 132 -5.99 -18.49 -8.04
C VAL A 132 -7.34 -18.84 -8.65
N PRO A 133 -8.34 -19.35 -7.90
CA PRO A 133 -9.67 -19.60 -8.45
C PRO A 133 -10.40 -18.36 -8.97
N ALA A 134 -10.17 -17.19 -8.34
CA ALA A 134 -10.83 -15.94 -8.72
C ALA A 134 -10.14 -15.21 -9.87
N LYS A 135 -8.80 -15.34 -9.98
CA LYS A 135 -7.96 -14.47 -10.82
C LYS A 135 -7.05 -15.23 -11.80
N SER A 136 -7.11 -16.56 -11.88
CA SER A 136 -6.13 -17.44 -12.55
C SER A 136 -4.77 -17.53 -11.85
N SER A 137 -3.87 -18.40 -12.36
CA SER A 137 -2.52 -18.53 -11.80
C SER A 137 -1.59 -17.34 -12.07
N THR A 138 -1.92 -16.53 -13.07
CA THR A 138 -1.18 -15.29 -13.39
C THR A 138 -1.16 -14.32 -12.21
N THR A 139 -2.16 -14.38 -11.33
CA THR A 139 -2.21 -13.57 -10.09
C THR A 139 -0.94 -13.65 -9.26
N MET A 140 -0.25 -14.81 -9.28
CA MET A 140 0.93 -15.08 -8.48
C MET A 140 2.25 -14.65 -9.15
N ALA A 141 2.18 -14.02 -10.34
CA ALA A 141 3.36 -13.54 -11.05
C ALA A 141 3.96 -12.29 -10.39
N TYR A 142 5.30 -12.19 -10.37
CA TYR A 142 5.99 -11.01 -9.87
C TYR A 142 7.20 -10.64 -10.73
N LEU A 143 7.61 -9.38 -10.64
CA LEU A 143 8.78 -8.78 -11.28
C LEU A 143 9.90 -8.57 -10.26
N THR A 144 11.13 -8.44 -10.77
CA THR A 144 12.33 -8.21 -9.96
C THR A 144 13.04 -6.93 -10.40
N ARG A 145 14.11 -6.59 -9.69
CA ARG A 145 15.01 -5.48 -10.07
C ARG A 145 15.56 -5.61 -11.49
N GLU A 146 15.76 -6.83 -11.98
CA GLU A 146 16.27 -7.06 -13.33
C GLU A 146 15.22 -6.70 -14.40
N ASP A 147 13.94 -6.83 -14.05
CA ASP A 147 12.81 -6.59 -14.95
C ASP A 147 12.39 -5.11 -14.98
N ILE A 148 12.37 -4.45 -13.80
CA ILE A 148 11.95 -3.05 -13.63
C ILE A 148 13.01 -2.23 -12.87
N PRO A 149 14.23 -2.12 -13.39
CA PRO A 149 15.37 -1.53 -12.68
C PRO A 149 15.16 -0.05 -12.32
N PHE A 150 14.39 0.70 -13.12
CA PHE A 150 14.09 2.10 -12.86
C PHE A 150 13.22 2.28 -11.60
N HIS A 151 12.17 1.49 -11.43
CA HIS A 151 11.30 1.54 -10.25
C HIS A 151 12.06 1.19 -8.97
N TYR A 152 12.93 0.18 -9.03
CA TYR A 152 13.80 -0.18 -7.90
C TYR A 152 14.81 0.92 -7.57
N ALA A 153 15.34 1.60 -8.59
CA ALA A 153 16.24 2.73 -8.39
C ALA A 153 15.53 3.93 -7.74
N LEU A 154 14.28 4.22 -8.13
CA LEU A 154 13.45 5.22 -7.45
C LEU A 154 13.25 4.86 -5.96
N ALA A 155 12.91 3.62 -5.66
CA ALA A 155 12.73 3.14 -4.29
C ALA A 155 14.05 3.20 -3.49
N ASP A 156 15.20 2.99 -4.12
CA ASP A 156 16.51 3.11 -3.48
C ASP A 156 16.97 4.57 -3.29
N ALA A 157 16.47 5.49 -4.10
CA ALA A 157 16.80 6.91 -4.00
C ALA A 157 15.88 7.68 -3.03
N PHE A 158 14.60 7.33 -2.97
CA PHE A 158 13.56 8.08 -2.26
C PHE A 158 12.86 7.22 -1.20
N THR A 159 11.67 7.62 -0.75
CA THR A 159 10.90 6.84 0.23
C THR A 159 9.85 5.98 -0.48
N ILE A 160 9.85 4.68 -0.20
CA ILE A 160 8.79 3.75 -0.59
C ILE A 160 7.87 3.48 0.60
N CYS A 161 6.54 3.45 0.37
CA CYS A 161 5.55 3.12 1.39
C CYS A 161 5.10 1.67 1.20
N ASP A 162 5.51 0.77 2.11
CA ASP A 162 5.25 -0.66 2.00
C ASP A 162 3.98 -1.13 2.72
N ALA A 163 3.14 -0.20 3.12
CA ALA A 163 1.81 -0.42 3.67
C ALA A 163 0.78 0.58 3.08
N TYR A 164 0.98 0.96 1.82
CA TYR A 164 0.01 1.75 1.05
C TYR A 164 -0.92 0.81 0.29
N HIS A 165 -2.22 1.02 0.47
CA HIS A 165 -3.28 0.20 -0.07
C HIS A 165 -4.08 0.98 -1.11
N CYS A 166 -4.63 0.30 -2.12
CA CYS A 166 -5.74 0.88 -2.86
C CYS A 166 -6.95 1.03 -1.92
N SER A 167 -7.83 1.97 -2.23
CA SER A 167 -8.91 2.34 -1.31
C SER A 167 -10.13 1.45 -1.40
N PHE A 168 -10.26 0.71 -2.50
CA PHE A 168 -11.44 -0.05 -2.86
C PHE A 168 -11.05 -1.45 -3.33
N ILE A 169 -11.82 -2.47 -2.94
CA ILE A 169 -11.67 -3.84 -3.44
C ILE A 169 -12.40 -3.95 -4.77
N GLY A 170 -11.75 -3.57 -5.85
CA GLY A 170 -12.35 -3.54 -7.19
C GLY A 170 -11.56 -2.68 -8.15
N SER A 171 -12.21 -2.19 -9.19
CA SER A 171 -11.63 -1.60 -10.39
C SER A 171 -11.18 -0.14 -10.27
N THR A 172 -10.67 0.38 -11.36
CA THR A 172 -10.04 1.68 -11.58
C THR A 172 -10.86 2.86 -11.07
N ASP A 173 -12.07 3.07 -11.60
CA ASP A 173 -12.85 4.29 -11.32
C ASP A 173 -13.20 4.46 -9.84
N PRO A 174 -13.73 3.45 -9.11
CA PRO A 174 -13.97 3.59 -7.68
C PRO A 174 -12.71 3.97 -6.89
N ASN A 175 -11.54 3.39 -7.22
CA ASN A 175 -10.28 3.72 -6.59
C ASN A 175 -9.85 5.17 -6.89
N ARG A 176 -10.00 5.63 -8.12
CA ARG A 176 -9.71 7.02 -8.52
C ARG A 176 -10.69 8.00 -7.87
N TYR A 177 -11.97 7.63 -7.66
CA TYR A 177 -12.90 8.49 -6.91
C TYR A 177 -12.45 8.70 -5.46
N TYR A 178 -11.85 7.71 -4.81
CA TYR A 178 -11.24 7.92 -3.49
C TYR A 178 -10.11 8.95 -3.51
N MET A 179 -9.31 9.00 -4.58
CA MET A 179 -8.29 10.04 -4.75
C MET A 179 -8.89 11.44 -5.01
N TRP A 180 -10.00 11.48 -5.74
CA TRP A 180 -10.62 12.76 -6.12
C TRP A 180 -11.58 13.33 -5.08
N THR A 181 -12.19 12.46 -4.25
CA THR A 181 -13.35 12.86 -3.43
C THR A 181 -13.37 12.25 -2.02
N GLY A 182 -12.42 11.33 -1.72
CA GLY A 182 -12.36 10.67 -0.42
C GLY A 182 -13.30 9.47 -0.25
N TYR A 183 -14.19 9.18 -1.22
CA TYR A 183 -15.11 8.04 -1.23
C TYR A 183 -15.63 7.76 -2.65
N THR A 184 -16.49 6.77 -2.85
CA THR A 184 -17.10 6.44 -4.15
C THR A 184 -18.63 6.67 -4.15
N GLY A 185 -19.11 7.73 -3.46
CA GLY A 185 -20.54 8.01 -3.27
C GLY A 185 -21.21 7.04 -2.28
N ASN A 186 -20.47 6.58 -1.26
CA ASN A 186 -20.87 5.55 -0.31
C ASN A 186 -22.13 5.89 0.51
N ASP A 187 -22.55 7.15 0.51
CA ASP A 187 -23.77 7.61 1.18
C ASP A 187 -25.04 7.39 0.33
N GLY A 188 -24.90 6.85 -0.87
CA GLY A 188 -25.99 6.56 -1.79
C GLY A 188 -26.61 7.81 -2.43
N LYS A 189 -25.89 8.94 -2.44
CA LYS A 189 -26.35 10.18 -3.06
C LYS A 189 -25.52 10.53 -4.28
N GLY A 190 -26.02 11.45 -5.11
CA GLY A 190 -25.29 11.96 -6.26
C GLY A 190 -24.96 10.90 -7.31
N GLY A 191 -25.67 9.78 -7.37
CA GLY A 191 -25.42 8.67 -8.30
C GLY A 191 -24.55 7.54 -7.78
N GLY A 192 -24.00 7.64 -6.56
CA GLY A 192 -23.23 6.55 -5.94
C GLY A 192 -24.09 5.55 -5.13
N PRO A 193 -23.50 4.47 -4.56
CA PRO A 193 -22.08 4.13 -4.69
C PRO A 193 -21.73 3.57 -6.08
N VAL A 194 -20.53 3.91 -6.56
CA VAL A 194 -20.00 3.36 -7.81
C VAL A 194 -19.11 2.16 -7.46
N LEU A 195 -19.39 1.01 -8.07
CA LEU A 195 -18.73 -0.27 -7.74
C LEU A 195 -17.91 -0.85 -8.90
N GLY A 196 -17.95 -0.22 -10.07
CA GLY A 196 -17.24 -0.62 -11.27
C GLY A 196 -16.81 0.59 -12.09
N ASN A 197 -16.24 0.35 -13.27
CA ASN A 197 -15.91 1.41 -14.21
C ASN A 197 -17.20 1.88 -14.90
N ASP A 198 -17.76 2.96 -14.39
CA ASP A 198 -19.06 3.51 -14.82
C ASP A 198 -18.98 5.04 -14.87
N GLU A 199 -19.35 5.61 -16.02
CA GLU A 199 -19.26 7.02 -16.36
C GLU A 199 -20.64 7.70 -16.39
N ALA A 200 -21.58 7.28 -15.54
CA ALA A 200 -22.98 7.69 -15.62
C ALA A 200 -23.25 9.20 -15.45
N GLY A 201 -22.31 9.89 -14.78
CA GLY A 201 -22.49 11.28 -14.34
C GLY A 201 -22.87 11.32 -12.86
N TYR A 202 -22.06 12.06 -12.08
CA TYR A 202 -22.15 12.08 -10.62
C TYR A 202 -22.25 13.51 -10.10
N ASP A 203 -22.91 13.71 -8.95
CA ASP A 203 -23.23 15.02 -8.41
C ASP A 203 -22.61 15.30 -7.02
N TRP A 204 -21.86 14.34 -6.43
CA TRP A 204 -21.21 14.65 -5.15
C TRP A 204 -19.96 15.51 -5.33
N THR A 205 -19.67 16.35 -4.33
CA THR A 205 -18.57 17.31 -4.37
C THR A 205 -17.20 16.64 -4.41
N THR A 206 -16.35 17.11 -5.30
CA THR A 206 -14.95 16.66 -5.43
C THR A 206 -14.00 17.54 -4.62
N TYR A 207 -12.81 17.02 -4.34
CA TYR A 207 -11.79 17.77 -3.60
C TYR A 207 -11.24 18.96 -4.40
N PRO A 208 -11.04 18.91 -5.73
CA PRO A 208 -10.70 20.11 -6.52
C PRO A 208 -11.71 21.25 -6.44
N GLU A 209 -13.02 20.97 -6.31
CA GLU A 209 -14.02 22.02 -6.05
C GLU A 209 -13.79 22.72 -4.71
N ARG A 210 -13.41 21.96 -3.67
CA ARG A 210 -13.08 22.52 -2.35
C ARG A 210 -11.81 23.35 -2.38
N LEU A 211 -10.81 22.89 -3.15
CA LEU A 211 -9.57 23.64 -3.39
C LEU A 211 -9.87 24.95 -4.10
N GLU A 212 -10.72 24.93 -5.15
CA GLU A 212 -11.15 26.13 -5.87
C GLU A 212 -11.84 27.12 -4.95
N ALA A 213 -12.78 26.66 -4.13
CA ALA A 213 -13.49 27.49 -3.16
C ALA A 213 -12.56 28.09 -2.10
N ALA A 214 -11.46 27.41 -1.78
CA ALA A 214 -10.45 27.88 -0.82
C ALA A 214 -9.36 28.77 -1.46
N GLY A 215 -9.37 28.95 -2.77
CA GLY A 215 -8.36 29.73 -3.50
C GLY A 215 -7.01 28.99 -3.64
N VAL A 216 -6.96 27.68 -3.46
CA VAL A 216 -5.78 26.85 -3.69
C VAL A 216 -5.73 26.50 -5.19
N SER A 217 -4.62 26.82 -5.82
CA SER A 217 -4.45 26.59 -7.26
C SER A 217 -4.25 25.10 -7.59
N TRP A 218 -4.92 24.63 -8.62
CA TRP A 218 -4.82 23.25 -9.07
C TRP A 218 -4.98 23.11 -10.58
N LYS A 219 -4.51 21.99 -11.15
CA LYS A 219 -4.59 21.71 -12.58
C LYS A 219 -4.40 20.21 -12.87
N ILE A 220 -5.03 19.73 -13.96
CA ILE A 220 -4.76 18.42 -14.55
C ILE A 220 -3.81 18.61 -15.74
N TYR A 221 -2.82 17.72 -15.91
CA TYR A 221 -1.94 17.64 -17.09
C TYR A 221 -2.15 16.27 -17.76
N GLN A 222 -2.54 16.29 -19.04
CA GLN A 222 -2.92 15.10 -19.82
C GLN A 222 -2.74 15.34 -21.31
N ASP A 223 -2.84 14.32 -22.14
CA ASP A 223 -3.12 14.48 -23.57
C ASP A 223 -4.64 14.47 -23.80
N VAL A 224 -5.12 15.34 -24.69
CA VAL A 224 -6.56 15.55 -24.86
C VAL A 224 -7.24 14.49 -25.76
N GLY A 225 -6.46 13.60 -26.39
CA GLY A 225 -7.01 12.61 -27.31
C GLY A 225 -7.84 13.23 -28.43
N ASP A 226 -9.05 12.71 -28.65
CA ASP A 226 -10.01 13.28 -29.60
C ASP A 226 -10.91 14.39 -29.00
N GLY A 227 -10.74 14.67 -27.73
CA GLY A 227 -11.45 15.69 -26.98
C GLY A 227 -11.77 15.24 -25.56
N LEU A 228 -11.93 16.22 -24.65
CA LEU A 228 -12.24 15.98 -23.23
C LEU A 228 -13.72 16.27 -22.92
N ASP A 229 -14.60 15.88 -23.84
CA ASP A 229 -16.06 15.91 -23.69
C ASP A 229 -16.65 14.59 -24.19
N ALA A 230 -17.98 14.45 -24.16
CA ALA A 230 -18.65 13.21 -24.57
C ALA A 230 -18.39 12.83 -26.03
N ASN A 231 -18.14 13.79 -26.93
CA ASN A 231 -17.84 13.50 -28.34
C ASN A 231 -16.42 12.92 -28.51
N GLY A 232 -15.51 13.30 -27.64
CA GLY A 232 -14.13 12.79 -27.57
C GLY A 232 -13.95 11.69 -26.53
N SER A 233 -15.03 11.06 -26.06
CA SER A 233 -15.00 9.97 -25.03
C SER A 233 -14.15 10.35 -23.82
N TRP A 234 -14.24 11.61 -23.39
CA TRP A 234 -13.54 12.13 -22.21
C TRP A 234 -12.00 11.99 -22.25
N GLY A 235 -11.44 11.83 -23.46
CA GLY A 235 -10.01 11.65 -23.70
C GLY A 235 -9.58 10.20 -23.89
N TRP A 236 -10.47 9.21 -23.72
CA TRP A 236 -10.21 7.84 -24.13
C TRP A 236 -10.28 7.72 -25.66
N ILE A 237 -9.29 7.10 -26.28
CA ILE A 237 -9.27 6.84 -27.73
C ILE A 237 -8.67 5.46 -28.04
N PRO A 238 -8.99 4.85 -29.20
CA PRO A 238 -8.40 3.56 -29.59
C PRO A 238 -6.90 3.57 -29.83
N ASP A 239 -6.27 4.74 -30.02
CA ASP A 239 -4.83 4.88 -30.12
C ASP A 239 -4.22 5.00 -28.73
N ALA A 240 -3.75 3.90 -28.17
CA ALA A 240 -3.21 3.81 -26.82
C ALA A 240 -2.03 4.75 -26.50
N TYR A 241 -1.39 5.30 -27.54
CA TYR A 241 -0.27 6.24 -27.39
C TYR A 241 -0.70 7.70 -27.30
N ARG A 242 -1.98 7.97 -27.23
CA ARG A 242 -2.57 9.30 -27.11
C ARG A 242 -3.74 9.29 -26.14
N GLY A 243 -4.24 10.48 -25.81
CA GLY A 243 -5.35 10.63 -24.87
C GLY A 243 -4.91 10.41 -23.42
N ASN A 244 -5.88 10.13 -22.55
CA ASN A 244 -5.70 10.02 -21.11
C ASN A 244 -6.25 8.70 -20.53
N TYR A 245 -6.56 7.74 -21.37
CA TYR A 245 -7.13 6.43 -21.03
C TYR A 245 -8.49 6.48 -20.29
N GLY A 246 -9.12 7.65 -20.19
CA GLY A 246 -10.31 7.86 -19.35
C GLY A 246 -9.99 8.16 -17.88
N ASP A 247 -8.73 8.13 -17.49
CA ASP A 247 -8.24 8.22 -16.11
C ASP A 247 -8.43 9.58 -15.44
N ASN A 248 -8.79 10.62 -16.22
CA ASN A 248 -9.27 11.86 -15.66
C ASN A 248 -10.76 11.73 -15.29
N SER A 249 -11.06 10.91 -14.32
CA SER A 249 -12.43 10.62 -13.89
C SER A 249 -13.16 11.80 -13.20
N LEU A 250 -12.52 12.96 -13.02
CA LEU A 250 -13.24 14.22 -12.73
C LEU A 250 -14.24 14.58 -13.82
N LEU A 251 -13.96 14.21 -15.07
CA LEU A 251 -14.85 14.49 -16.21
C LEU A 251 -16.14 13.66 -16.16
N TYR A 252 -16.25 12.69 -15.24
CA TYR A 252 -17.47 11.90 -15.00
C TYR A 252 -18.43 12.56 -14.03
N PHE A 253 -18.05 13.72 -13.43
CA PHE A 253 -18.91 14.51 -12.55
C PHE A 253 -19.62 15.61 -13.34
N ASN A 254 -20.93 15.78 -13.08
CA ASN A 254 -21.78 16.72 -13.83
C ASN A 254 -21.30 18.17 -13.73
N GLN A 255 -20.77 18.58 -12.57
CA GLN A 255 -20.21 19.93 -12.39
C GLN A 255 -19.01 20.23 -13.32
N TYR A 256 -18.29 19.21 -13.78
CA TYR A 256 -17.25 19.40 -14.82
C TYR A 256 -17.80 19.24 -16.22
N ARG A 257 -18.80 18.37 -16.43
CA ARG A 257 -19.48 18.18 -17.73
C ARG A 257 -20.21 19.43 -18.15
N ASP A 258 -20.89 20.09 -17.20
CA ASP A 258 -21.71 21.26 -17.44
C ASP A 258 -20.92 22.58 -17.49
N ALA A 259 -19.68 22.60 -16.96
CA ALA A 259 -18.79 23.75 -17.00
C ALA A 259 -18.49 24.18 -18.44
N LYS A 260 -18.26 25.46 -18.64
CA LYS A 260 -18.00 26.09 -19.95
C LYS A 260 -16.58 26.66 -20.01
N PRO A 261 -16.01 26.82 -21.22
CA PRO A 261 -14.74 27.55 -21.40
C PRO A 261 -14.74 28.88 -20.66
N GLY A 262 -13.73 29.11 -19.83
CA GLY A 262 -13.61 30.28 -18.94
C GLY A 262 -14.06 29.98 -17.50
N ASP A 263 -14.80 28.92 -17.24
CA ASP A 263 -15.08 28.47 -15.89
C ASP A 263 -13.86 27.76 -15.32
N PRO A 264 -13.46 28.00 -14.05
CA PRO A 264 -12.27 27.36 -13.46
C PRO A 264 -12.30 25.83 -13.51
N LEU A 265 -13.44 25.19 -13.29
CA LEU A 265 -13.58 23.72 -13.35
C LEU A 265 -13.41 23.21 -14.78
N TYR A 266 -13.84 23.97 -15.80
CA TYR A 266 -13.62 23.61 -17.20
C TYR A 266 -12.14 23.68 -17.55
N ASP A 267 -11.54 24.87 -17.36
CA ASP A 267 -10.21 25.17 -17.86
C ASP A 267 -9.12 24.33 -17.15
N LYS A 268 -9.24 24.16 -15.82
CA LYS A 268 -8.24 23.44 -15.01
C LYS A 268 -8.33 21.93 -15.15
N ALA A 269 -9.54 21.37 -15.30
CA ALA A 269 -9.74 19.93 -15.50
C ALA A 269 -9.40 19.48 -16.93
N ARG A 270 -9.39 20.42 -17.89
CA ARG A 270 -9.12 20.15 -19.32
C ARG A 270 -7.80 20.71 -19.82
N THR A 271 -6.88 21.07 -18.92
CA THR A 271 -5.53 21.45 -19.32
C THR A 271 -4.84 20.23 -19.94
N GLY A 272 -4.28 20.39 -21.12
CA GLY A 272 -3.63 19.27 -21.79
C GLY A 272 -2.92 19.67 -23.08
N THR A 273 -2.16 18.74 -23.61
CA THR A 273 -1.49 18.82 -24.91
C THR A 273 -2.28 18.03 -25.96
N ASP A 274 -2.08 18.32 -27.22
CA ASP A 274 -2.70 17.62 -28.35
C ASP A 274 -1.59 16.94 -29.18
N ALA A 275 -1.30 15.69 -28.88
CA ALA A 275 -0.29 14.89 -29.56
C ALA A 275 -0.60 14.74 -31.08
N ARG A 276 -1.87 14.84 -31.50
CA ARG A 276 -2.25 14.82 -32.92
C ARG A 276 -1.72 16.04 -33.66
N LYS A 277 -1.51 17.15 -32.99
CA LYS A 277 -0.91 18.37 -33.51
C LYS A 277 0.60 18.42 -33.39
N GLY A 278 1.22 17.34 -32.87
CA GLY A 278 2.65 17.24 -32.67
C GLY A 278 3.16 17.91 -31.40
N GLU A 279 2.28 18.20 -30.44
CA GLU A 279 2.67 18.67 -29.11
C GLU A 279 3.22 17.49 -28.28
N GLY A 280 4.27 17.73 -27.49
CA GLY A 280 4.79 16.73 -26.55
C GLY A 280 3.96 16.64 -25.29
N PHE A 281 3.73 15.44 -24.76
CA PHE A 281 2.89 15.18 -23.56
C PHE A 281 3.20 16.11 -22.36
N PHE A 282 4.44 16.53 -22.23
CA PHE A 282 4.91 17.32 -21.09
C PHE A 282 5.15 18.79 -21.42
N ASP A 283 4.83 19.25 -22.63
CA ASP A 283 5.15 20.64 -23.04
C ASP A 283 4.44 21.67 -22.17
N GLN A 284 3.17 21.44 -21.84
CA GLN A 284 2.42 22.32 -20.94
C GLN A 284 2.99 22.29 -19.50
N LEU A 285 3.30 21.10 -18.97
CA LEU A 285 3.89 20.95 -17.63
C LEU A 285 5.27 21.64 -17.58
N LYS A 286 6.13 21.42 -18.58
CA LYS A 286 7.46 22.06 -18.67
C LYS A 286 7.37 23.57 -18.81
N ALA A 287 6.38 24.06 -19.56
CA ALA A 287 6.13 25.49 -19.71
C ALA A 287 5.71 26.13 -18.37
N ASP A 288 4.81 25.50 -17.64
CA ASP A 288 4.34 26.00 -16.35
C ASP A 288 5.45 25.95 -15.28
N VAL A 289 6.27 24.89 -15.25
CA VAL A 289 7.43 24.80 -14.36
C VAL A 289 8.43 25.92 -14.64
N LYS A 290 8.87 26.07 -15.91
CA LYS A 290 9.85 27.11 -16.29
C LYS A 290 9.30 28.52 -16.19
N GLY A 291 8.00 28.68 -16.36
CA GLY A 291 7.31 29.97 -16.27
C GLY A 291 6.94 30.39 -14.84
N GLY A 292 7.23 29.56 -13.81
CA GLY A 292 6.82 29.80 -12.43
C GLY A 292 5.28 29.79 -12.26
N LYS A 293 4.58 29.00 -13.06
CA LYS A 293 3.12 28.86 -13.10
C LYS A 293 2.62 27.48 -12.69
N LEU A 294 3.54 26.58 -12.25
CA LEU A 294 3.12 25.31 -11.71
C LEU A 294 2.17 25.56 -10.53
N PRO A 295 0.94 25.00 -10.51
CA PRO A 295 0.01 25.24 -9.42
C PRO A 295 0.48 24.57 -8.12
N GLU A 296 -0.21 24.88 -7.02
CA GLU A 296 0.01 24.24 -5.73
C GLU A 296 -0.30 22.75 -5.79
N ILE A 297 -1.29 22.33 -6.57
CA ILE A 297 -1.64 20.92 -6.75
C ILE A 297 -1.77 20.59 -8.24
N SER A 298 -1.13 19.52 -8.67
CA SER A 298 -1.14 19.02 -10.04
C SER A 298 -1.45 17.53 -10.06
N TRP A 299 -2.31 17.09 -10.96
CA TRP A 299 -2.46 15.68 -11.31
C TRP A 299 -1.98 15.47 -12.74
N VAL A 300 -1.17 14.43 -12.93
CA VAL A 300 -0.66 14.04 -14.25
C VAL A 300 -1.32 12.72 -14.62
N VAL A 301 -1.90 12.66 -15.81
CA VAL A 301 -2.61 11.48 -16.33
C VAL A 301 -1.93 11.01 -17.60
N ALA A 302 -1.58 9.72 -17.63
CA ALA A 302 -0.83 9.12 -18.72
C ALA A 302 -1.76 8.62 -19.85
N PRO A 303 -1.30 8.57 -21.11
CA PRO A 303 -1.93 7.75 -22.15
C PRO A 303 -1.83 6.26 -21.82
N GLU A 304 -2.78 5.46 -22.31
CA GLU A 304 -2.92 4.02 -22.01
C GLU A 304 -1.59 3.25 -22.06
N ALA A 305 -0.83 3.38 -23.14
CA ALA A 305 0.44 2.66 -23.33
C ALA A 305 1.50 2.96 -22.27
N PHE A 306 1.36 4.05 -21.50
CA PHE A 306 2.30 4.50 -20.49
C PHE A 306 1.75 4.42 -19.08
N THR A 307 0.54 3.90 -18.89
CA THR A 307 -0.11 3.76 -17.56
C THR A 307 0.46 2.64 -16.71
N GLU A 308 1.15 1.67 -17.31
CA GLU A 308 1.58 0.40 -16.71
C GLU A 308 0.44 -0.62 -16.49
N HIS A 309 -0.79 -0.38 -17.02
CA HIS A 309 -1.81 -1.42 -17.07
C HIS A 309 -1.18 -2.74 -17.57
N PRO A 310 -1.48 -3.92 -17.01
CA PRO A 310 -0.72 -5.14 -17.27
C PRO A 310 -0.53 -5.50 -18.74
N ASN A 311 -1.52 -5.22 -19.57
CA ASN A 311 -1.45 -5.41 -21.01
C ASN A 311 -0.56 -4.38 -21.74
N TRP A 312 0.18 -3.56 -20.99
CA TRP A 312 1.25 -2.69 -21.44
C TRP A 312 2.52 -2.90 -20.60
N PRO A 313 3.72 -2.75 -21.21
CA PRO A 313 4.96 -2.97 -20.52
C PRO A 313 5.20 -2.01 -19.34
N ALA A 314 5.60 -2.54 -18.18
CA ALA A 314 5.96 -1.74 -17.03
C ALA A 314 7.05 -0.69 -17.34
N ASN A 315 8.00 -1.02 -18.21
CA ASN A 315 9.09 -0.11 -18.57
C ASN A 315 8.65 1.03 -19.49
N TYR A 316 7.50 0.95 -20.17
CA TYR A 316 6.93 2.11 -20.86
C TYR A 316 6.49 3.19 -19.86
N GLY A 317 5.87 2.78 -18.76
CA GLY A 317 5.55 3.70 -17.66
C GLY A 317 6.79 4.24 -16.96
N ALA A 318 7.87 3.44 -16.84
CA ALA A 318 9.14 3.92 -16.32
C ALA A 318 9.69 5.10 -17.14
N TRP A 319 9.60 5.03 -18.46
CA TRP A 319 9.94 6.15 -19.34
C TRP A 319 9.06 7.37 -19.06
N TYR A 320 7.75 7.18 -18.94
CA TYR A 320 6.80 8.28 -18.66
C TYR A 320 7.11 8.96 -17.32
N ILE A 321 7.33 8.19 -16.26
CA ILE A 321 7.73 8.69 -14.94
C ILE A 321 9.04 9.50 -15.02
N ALA A 322 10.02 9.00 -15.79
CA ALA A 322 11.28 9.72 -16.00
C ALA A 322 11.07 11.08 -16.67
N GLN A 323 10.14 11.18 -17.64
CA GLN A 323 9.79 12.43 -18.30
C GLN A 323 9.09 13.43 -17.36
N VAL A 324 8.19 12.94 -16.49
CA VAL A 324 7.56 13.78 -15.44
C VAL A 324 8.64 14.37 -14.52
N LEU A 325 9.58 13.53 -14.07
CA LEU A 325 10.71 13.99 -13.25
C LEU A 325 11.60 15.00 -13.99
N ASP A 326 11.85 14.77 -15.29
CA ASP A 326 12.61 15.70 -16.12
C ASP A 326 11.91 17.07 -16.24
N ALA A 327 10.59 17.05 -16.41
CA ALA A 327 9.79 18.26 -16.43
C ALA A 327 9.89 19.04 -15.10
N LEU A 328 9.67 18.36 -13.97
CA LEU A 328 9.68 18.99 -12.64
C LEU A 328 11.07 19.50 -12.24
N THR A 329 12.14 18.77 -12.61
CA THR A 329 13.52 19.17 -12.31
C THR A 329 14.13 20.16 -13.29
N SER A 330 13.38 20.56 -14.33
CA SER A 330 13.83 21.56 -15.33
C SER A 330 14.02 22.95 -14.73
N ASP A 331 13.34 23.26 -13.61
CA ASP A 331 13.63 24.40 -12.74
C ASP A 331 13.97 23.93 -11.33
N PRO A 332 15.25 24.07 -10.91
CA PRO A 332 15.68 23.66 -9.57
C PRO A 332 14.96 24.37 -8.42
N LYS A 333 14.45 25.59 -8.63
CA LYS A 333 13.74 26.35 -7.58
C LYS A 333 12.34 25.79 -7.35
N VAL A 334 11.68 25.36 -8.40
CA VAL A 334 10.37 24.70 -8.34
C VAL A 334 10.55 23.31 -7.70
N TRP A 335 11.52 22.53 -8.20
CA TRP A 335 11.78 21.20 -7.66
C TRP A 335 12.11 21.23 -6.17
N ALA A 336 12.90 22.20 -5.72
CA ALA A 336 13.29 22.32 -4.29
C ALA A 336 12.10 22.42 -3.33
N LYS A 337 10.88 22.69 -3.84
CA LYS A 337 9.62 22.88 -3.10
C LYS A 337 8.53 21.91 -3.50
N THR A 338 8.87 20.85 -4.23
CA THR A 338 7.92 19.91 -4.83
C THR A 338 7.90 18.58 -4.10
N ALA A 339 6.69 18.04 -3.90
CA ALA A 339 6.44 16.65 -3.51
C ALA A 339 5.70 15.94 -4.66
N LEU A 340 6.33 14.90 -5.24
CA LEU A 340 5.72 14.03 -6.23
C LEU A 340 5.33 12.71 -5.58
N PHE A 341 4.06 12.33 -5.71
CA PHE A 341 3.51 11.02 -5.36
C PHE A 341 3.32 10.20 -6.62
N ILE A 342 3.95 9.04 -6.69
CA ILE A 342 3.77 8.06 -7.76
C ILE A 342 3.12 6.85 -7.13
N THR A 343 1.91 6.53 -7.55
CA THR A 343 1.13 5.41 -7.03
C THR A 343 0.37 4.71 -8.15
N TYR A 344 -0.39 3.68 -7.78
CA TYR A 344 -1.21 2.87 -8.67
C TYR A 344 -2.62 2.85 -8.11
N ASP A 345 -3.62 2.89 -8.97
CA ASP A 345 -5.02 2.97 -8.55
C ASP A 345 -5.50 1.70 -7.86
N GLU A 346 -5.16 0.52 -8.42
CA GLU A 346 -5.51 -0.76 -7.84
C GLU A 346 -4.50 -1.86 -8.26
N ASN A 347 -4.75 -3.11 -7.86
CA ASN A 347 -3.79 -4.21 -8.03
C ASN A 347 -4.00 -5.05 -9.30
N ASP A 348 -4.93 -4.69 -10.22
CA ASP A 348 -5.43 -5.58 -11.26
C ASP A 348 -6.07 -6.85 -10.63
N GLY A 349 -5.48 -7.94 -10.80
CA GLY A 349 -5.75 -9.15 -10.05
C GLY A 349 -4.47 -9.70 -9.43
N PHE A 350 -3.36 -8.96 -9.41
CA PHE A 350 -2.10 -9.44 -8.84
C PHE A 350 -2.18 -9.56 -7.33
N PHE A 351 -1.68 -10.69 -6.85
CA PHE A 351 -1.63 -11.04 -5.44
C PHE A 351 -0.74 -10.09 -4.64
N ASP A 352 -1.18 -9.80 -3.43
CA ASP A 352 -0.37 -9.20 -2.37
C ASP A 352 -0.58 -9.99 -1.08
N HIS A 353 0.49 -10.30 -0.34
CA HIS A 353 0.39 -11.21 0.81
C HIS A 353 -0.19 -10.58 2.08
N LEU A 354 -0.17 -9.25 2.17
CA LEU A 354 -0.76 -8.58 3.32
C LEU A 354 -2.28 -8.49 3.19
N VAL A 355 -2.99 -9.16 4.08
CA VAL A 355 -4.43 -8.96 4.19
C VAL A 355 -4.69 -7.51 4.57
N PRO A 356 -5.39 -6.75 3.72
CA PRO A 356 -5.63 -5.34 3.98
C PRO A 356 -6.48 -5.14 5.25
N PRO A 357 -6.35 -4.01 5.94
CA PRO A 357 -7.33 -3.62 6.95
C PRO A 357 -8.72 -3.49 6.35
N PHE A 358 -9.73 -4.03 7.03
CA PHE A 358 -11.13 -3.87 6.63
C PHE A 358 -12.04 -3.72 7.86
N PRO A 359 -13.19 -3.03 7.73
CA PRO A 359 -14.11 -2.83 8.83
C PRO A 359 -14.87 -4.12 9.15
N PRO A 360 -15.28 -4.36 10.42
CA PRO A 360 -16.16 -5.46 10.76
C PRO A 360 -17.54 -5.25 10.14
N GLN A 361 -18.04 -6.24 9.43
CA GLN A 361 -19.34 -6.19 8.77
C GLN A 361 -20.50 -6.48 9.76
N SER A 362 -20.20 -7.07 10.91
CA SER A 362 -21.16 -7.37 11.97
C SER A 362 -20.45 -7.56 13.32
N ALA A 363 -21.23 -7.54 14.41
CA ALA A 363 -20.71 -7.84 15.75
C ALA A 363 -20.15 -9.27 15.89
N ALA A 364 -20.49 -10.20 15.00
CA ALA A 364 -19.93 -11.55 14.96
C ALA A 364 -18.55 -11.59 14.30
N GLN A 365 -18.21 -10.59 13.48
CA GLN A 365 -16.94 -10.51 12.74
C GLN A 365 -15.96 -9.53 13.38
N GLY A 366 -16.34 -8.83 14.45
CA GLY A 366 -15.43 -7.92 15.14
C GLY A 366 -16.10 -6.66 15.67
N ARG A 367 -15.26 -5.68 16.04
CA ARG A 367 -15.71 -4.43 16.65
C ARG A 367 -14.82 -3.26 16.25
N SER A 368 -15.38 -2.06 16.31
CA SER A 368 -14.68 -0.81 16.05
C SER A 368 -15.06 0.24 17.09
N THR A 369 -14.12 1.13 17.44
CA THR A 369 -14.38 2.31 18.29
C THR A 369 -14.93 3.48 17.49
N VAL A 370 -14.93 3.41 16.15
CA VAL A 370 -15.53 4.38 15.23
C VAL A 370 -16.65 3.77 14.43
N ASP A 371 -17.52 4.61 13.88
CA ASP A 371 -18.51 4.18 12.90
C ASP A 371 -17.85 3.62 11.64
N VAL A 372 -18.30 2.44 11.22
CA VAL A 372 -17.86 1.74 10.04
C VAL A 372 -18.93 1.64 8.94
N GLY A 373 -20.13 2.11 9.22
CA GLY A 373 -21.26 2.05 8.31
C GLY A 373 -20.96 2.61 6.92
N PRO A 374 -20.30 3.78 6.80
CA PRO A 374 -19.91 4.36 5.51
C PRO A 374 -18.93 3.51 4.68
N ASP A 375 -18.21 2.56 5.29
CA ASP A 375 -17.22 1.71 4.62
C ASP A 375 -17.77 0.32 4.28
N LEU A 376 -19.09 0.11 4.39
CA LEU A 376 -19.76 -1.18 4.14
C LEU A 376 -20.83 -1.04 3.08
N HIS A 377 -20.68 -1.76 1.97
CA HIS A 377 -21.75 -1.98 1.00
C HIS A 377 -22.75 -2.99 1.55
N LYS A 378 -24.03 -2.65 1.50
CA LYS A 378 -25.11 -3.49 2.06
C LYS A 378 -25.52 -4.64 1.16
N GLY A 379 -25.01 -4.66 -0.08
CA GLY A 379 -25.43 -5.56 -1.14
C GLY A 379 -26.61 -5.02 -1.93
N ASP A 380 -26.63 -5.37 -3.19
CA ASP A 380 -27.72 -5.10 -4.14
C ASP A 380 -27.97 -6.33 -5.02
N ALA A 381 -28.74 -6.18 -6.11
CA ALA A 381 -29.07 -7.29 -7.01
C ALA A 381 -27.85 -7.85 -7.78
N ALA A 382 -26.82 -7.03 -7.99
CA ALA A 382 -25.63 -7.38 -8.78
C ALA A 382 -24.39 -7.63 -7.90
N HIS A 383 -24.33 -7.01 -6.72
CA HIS A 383 -23.14 -6.99 -5.89
C HIS A 383 -23.43 -7.51 -4.48
N ALA A 384 -22.66 -8.48 -4.03
CA ALA A 384 -22.78 -8.99 -2.67
C ALA A 384 -22.38 -7.92 -1.64
N ALA A 385 -22.96 -8.00 -0.44
CA ALA A 385 -22.56 -7.16 0.69
C ALA A 385 -21.10 -7.42 1.06
N GLY A 386 -20.36 -6.34 1.40
CA GLY A 386 -18.96 -6.41 1.77
C GLY A 386 -18.35 -5.07 2.14
N PRO A 387 -17.10 -5.03 2.60
CA PRO A 387 -16.37 -3.79 2.82
C PRO A 387 -16.00 -3.15 1.46
N TYR A 388 -16.09 -1.83 1.35
CA TYR A 388 -15.55 -1.13 0.19
C TYR A 388 -14.02 -1.29 0.09
N GLY A 389 -13.33 -1.36 1.20
CA GLY A 389 -11.87 -1.50 1.31
C GLY A 389 -11.42 -1.58 2.78
N LEU A 390 -10.08 -1.40 3.06
CA LEU A 390 -9.05 -1.15 2.04
C LEU A 390 -8.89 -2.35 1.11
N GLY A 391 -8.40 -2.10 -0.10
CA GLY A 391 -7.97 -3.15 -1.00
C GLY A 391 -6.51 -3.56 -0.77
N GLN A 392 -5.94 -4.25 -1.73
CA GLN A 392 -4.58 -4.76 -1.71
C GLN A 392 -3.56 -3.62 -1.64
N ARG A 393 -2.33 -3.94 -1.21
CA ARG A 393 -1.26 -2.96 -1.34
C ARG A 393 -0.94 -2.72 -2.82
N VAL A 394 -0.74 -1.45 -3.11
CA VAL A 394 -0.20 -0.98 -4.39
C VAL A 394 1.07 -0.17 -4.16
N PRO A 395 1.98 -0.05 -5.13
CA PRO A 395 3.18 0.75 -4.96
C PRO A 395 2.86 2.23 -4.66
N MET A 396 3.60 2.83 -3.72
CA MET A 396 3.61 4.26 -3.48
C MET A 396 5.05 4.71 -3.27
N LEU A 397 5.53 5.54 -4.19
CA LEU A 397 6.84 6.17 -4.15
C LEU A 397 6.67 7.67 -3.87
N VAL A 398 7.25 8.13 -2.79
CA VAL A 398 7.26 9.55 -2.43
C VAL A 398 8.58 10.15 -2.89
N VAL A 399 8.53 10.92 -3.97
CA VAL A 399 9.70 11.47 -4.67
C VAL A 399 9.78 12.97 -4.42
N SER A 400 10.72 13.37 -3.58
CA SER A 400 10.83 14.77 -3.13
C SER A 400 12.23 15.02 -2.57
N PRO A 401 12.72 16.26 -2.56
CA PRO A 401 13.95 16.61 -1.85
C PRO A 401 13.94 16.21 -0.37
N TRP A 402 12.77 16.14 0.28
CA TRP A 402 12.64 15.76 1.70
C TRP A 402 12.39 14.26 1.94
N SER A 403 12.25 13.47 0.90
CA SER A 403 11.97 12.01 1.01
C SER A 403 13.15 11.13 0.60
N LYS A 404 14.33 11.71 0.31
CA LYS A 404 15.54 11.02 -0.17
C LYS A 404 16.11 10.03 0.84
N GLY A 405 16.91 9.06 0.34
CA GLY A 405 17.79 8.18 1.12
C GLY A 405 17.32 6.75 1.25
N GLY A 406 16.42 6.29 0.36
CA GLY A 406 16.01 4.90 0.29
C GLY A 406 15.25 4.42 1.53
N TYR A 407 14.45 5.28 2.13
CA TYR A 407 13.67 4.94 3.32
C TYR A 407 12.47 4.06 2.96
N VAL A 408 12.07 3.22 3.91
CA VAL A 408 10.73 2.62 3.92
C VAL A 408 9.85 3.34 4.94
N CYS A 409 8.58 3.59 4.56
CA CYS A 409 7.52 4.07 5.43
C CYS A 409 6.45 2.99 5.53
N SER A 410 6.32 2.37 6.72
CA SER A 410 5.36 1.28 6.98
C SER A 410 4.12 1.77 7.72
N GLU A 411 3.72 3.04 7.50
CA GLU A 411 2.44 3.57 7.94
C GLU A 411 1.33 3.02 7.04
N THR A 412 0.22 2.57 7.61
CA THR A 412 -0.97 2.19 6.83
C THR A 412 -1.53 3.42 6.15
N LEU A 413 -1.61 3.38 4.83
CA LEU A 413 -2.00 4.47 3.95
C LEU A 413 -2.96 3.96 2.88
N ASP A 414 -3.76 4.85 2.31
CA ASP A 414 -4.58 4.59 1.12
C ASP A 414 -4.71 5.86 0.26
N HIS A 415 -5.49 5.83 -0.82
CA HIS A 415 -5.64 7.00 -1.69
C HIS A 415 -6.15 8.24 -0.96
N THR A 416 -6.95 8.07 0.09
CA THR A 416 -7.40 9.19 0.93
C THR A 416 -6.26 9.89 1.66
N SER A 417 -5.12 9.20 1.84
CA SER A 417 -3.92 9.77 2.47
C SER A 417 -3.31 10.90 1.64
N ILE A 418 -3.50 10.89 0.31
CA ILE A 418 -3.07 11.97 -0.60
C ILE A 418 -3.87 13.23 -0.28
N ILE A 419 -5.20 13.13 -0.20
CA ILE A 419 -6.06 14.25 0.21
C ILE A 419 -5.66 14.72 1.61
N ARG A 420 -5.43 13.81 2.55
CA ARG A 420 -5.03 14.17 3.93
C ARG A 420 -3.69 14.89 4.01
N PHE A 421 -2.75 14.60 3.10
CA PHE A 421 -1.52 15.37 2.97
C PHE A 421 -1.81 16.81 2.51
N MET A 422 -2.70 16.96 1.55
CA MET A 422 -3.16 18.28 1.07
C MET A 422 -3.94 19.04 2.16
N GLU A 423 -4.81 18.35 2.91
CA GLU A 423 -5.47 18.93 4.10
C GLU A 423 -4.46 19.50 5.11
N ARG A 424 -3.41 18.73 5.39
CA ARG A 424 -2.33 19.14 6.32
C ARG A 424 -1.57 20.35 5.81
N ARG A 425 -1.38 20.44 4.50
CA ARG A 425 -0.62 21.54 3.90
C ARG A 425 -1.46 22.81 3.70
N PHE A 426 -2.68 22.69 3.22
CA PHE A 426 -3.50 23.82 2.80
C PHE A 426 -4.70 24.11 3.72
N GLY A 427 -4.99 23.25 4.67
CA GLY A 427 -6.11 23.43 5.60
C GLY A 427 -7.50 23.20 4.99
N VAL A 428 -7.57 22.66 3.76
CA VAL A 428 -8.85 22.39 3.08
C VAL A 428 -9.32 20.99 3.45
N HIS A 429 -10.43 20.92 4.20
CA HIS A 429 -10.94 19.65 4.75
C HIS A 429 -11.86 18.92 3.76
N GLU A 430 -11.69 17.56 3.64
CA GLU A 430 -12.56 16.68 2.86
C GLU A 430 -13.49 15.85 3.78
N PRO A 431 -14.75 16.24 3.95
CA PRO A 431 -15.66 15.57 4.86
C PRO A 431 -16.11 14.17 4.38
N ASN A 432 -15.91 13.82 3.12
CA ASN A 432 -16.30 12.53 2.57
C ASN A 432 -15.40 11.38 3.04
N ILE A 433 -14.19 11.69 3.52
CA ILE A 433 -13.31 10.67 4.12
C ILE A 433 -13.93 10.16 5.42
N SER A 434 -14.29 8.90 5.47
CA SER A 434 -15.00 8.28 6.58
C SER A 434 -14.22 8.35 7.92
N PRO A 435 -14.92 8.31 9.07
CA PRO A 435 -14.26 8.22 10.38
C PRO A 435 -13.34 7.00 10.49
N TRP A 436 -13.70 5.86 9.91
CA TRP A 436 -12.88 4.66 9.94
C TRP A 436 -11.57 4.84 9.18
N ARG A 437 -11.60 5.37 7.95
CA ARG A 437 -10.38 5.66 7.17
C ARG A 437 -9.50 6.67 7.87
N ARG A 438 -10.08 7.72 8.43
CA ARG A 438 -9.31 8.70 9.23
C ARG A 438 -8.65 8.09 10.45
N ALA A 439 -9.23 7.04 11.04
CA ALA A 439 -8.66 6.35 12.21
C ALA A 439 -7.47 5.47 11.85
N ILE A 440 -7.48 4.80 10.69
CA ILE A 440 -6.47 3.79 10.35
C ILE A 440 -5.44 4.26 9.32
N SER A 441 -5.81 5.11 8.37
CA SER A 441 -4.91 5.61 7.33
C SER A 441 -4.17 6.86 7.80
N GLY A 442 -2.88 6.94 7.50
CA GLY A 442 -2.03 8.09 7.78
C GLY A 442 -2.27 9.27 6.82
N ASP A 443 -1.48 10.33 7.00
CA ASP A 443 -1.55 11.56 6.20
C ASP A 443 -0.31 11.76 5.31
N LEU A 444 0.45 10.70 5.02
CA LEU A 444 1.70 10.69 4.25
C LEU A 444 2.85 11.54 4.83
N THR A 445 2.62 12.35 5.85
CA THR A 445 3.70 13.18 6.43
C THR A 445 4.86 12.36 7.00
N ALA A 446 4.59 11.12 7.44
CA ALA A 446 5.61 10.21 7.93
C ALA A 446 6.65 9.80 6.86
N ALA A 447 6.31 9.92 5.58
CA ALA A 447 7.22 9.61 4.48
C ALA A 447 8.33 10.66 4.26
N PHE A 448 8.25 11.82 4.93
CA PHE A 448 9.14 12.96 4.76
C PHE A 448 10.01 13.22 5.99
N ASP A 449 11.11 13.92 5.76
CA ASP A 449 11.94 14.55 6.79
C ASP A 449 12.23 16.00 6.37
N PHE A 450 11.36 16.91 6.75
CA PHE A 450 11.46 18.32 6.40
C PHE A 450 12.66 19.03 7.06
N SER A 451 13.26 18.44 8.08
CA SER A 451 14.46 18.99 8.76
C SER A 451 15.76 18.68 8.01
N ARG A 452 15.74 17.84 7.00
CA ARG A 452 16.93 17.29 6.34
C ARG A 452 17.52 18.25 5.31
N LYS A 453 18.87 18.43 5.37
CA LYS A 453 19.54 19.47 4.58
C LYS A 453 20.35 18.96 3.39
N ASP A 454 20.79 17.68 3.35
CA ASP A 454 21.64 17.17 2.27
C ASP A 454 21.61 15.64 2.14
N ILE A 455 21.72 15.14 0.91
CA ILE A 455 21.85 13.70 0.62
C ILE A 455 22.66 13.51 -0.66
N LYS A 456 23.58 12.54 -0.64
CA LYS A 456 24.40 12.14 -1.80
C LYS A 456 23.55 11.54 -2.92
N PRO A 457 23.88 11.81 -4.21
CA PRO A 457 23.24 11.18 -5.35
C PRO A 457 23.45 9.66 -5.37
N VAL A 458 22.55 8.94 -6.01
CA VAL A 458 22.62 7.50 -6.26
C VAL A 458 22.80 7.27 -7.76
N ALA A 459 23.68 6.37 -8.18
CA ALA A 459 23.88 6.00 -9.59
C ALA A 459 22.67 5.16 -10.08
N LEU A 460 22.20 5.41 -11.32
CA LEU A 460 20.90 4.94 -11.82
C LEU A 460 21.01 4.29 -13.20
N PRO A 461 20.07 3.36 -13.53
CA PRO A 461 20.00 2.77 -14.84
C PRO A 461 19.45 3.76 -15.88
N ASP A 462 19.92 3.61 -17.10
CA ASP A 462 19.45 4.33 -18.27
C ASP A 462 18.03 3.88 -18.66
N THR A 463 17.14 4.82 -18.99
CA THR A 463 15.77 4.57 -19.44
C THR A 463 15.57 4.75 -20.95
N ASP A 464 16.59 5.10 -21.70
CA ASP A 464 16.49 5.36 -23.14
C ASP A 464 15.99 4.15 -23.94
N GLY A 465 16.26 2.94 -23.42
CA GLY A 465 15.79 1.68 -24.01
C GLY A 465 14.32 1.36 -23.76
N TYR A 466 13.58 2.20 -23.02
CA TYR A 466 12.18 1.97 -22.66
C TYR A 466 11.17 2.71 -23.53
N LEU A 467 11.61 3.50 -24.48
CA LEU A 467 10.73 4.05 -25.51
C LEU A 467 10.09 2.90 -26.31
N PRO A 468 8.76 2.92 -26.53
CA PRO A 468 8.10 1.95 -27.38
C PRO A 468 8.79 1.86 -28.76
N PRO A 469 9.16 0.66 -29.22
CA PRO A 469 9.85 0.50 -30.52
C PRO A 469 8.92 0.71 -31.73
N ASP A 470 7.63 0.58 -31.51
CA ASP A 470 6.56 0.76 -32.49
C ASP A 470 5.29 1.26 -31.76
N HIS A 471 4.19 1.44 -32.48
CA HIS A 471 2.88 1.83 -31.97
C HIS A 471 1.90 0.63 -31.93
N ASP A 472 2.42 -0.61 -31.93
CA ASP A 472 1.58 -1.79 -31.92
C ASP A 472 1.35 -2.31 -30.49
N ARG A 473 0.13 -2.72 -30.19
CA ARG A 473 -0.15 -3.56 -29.03
C ARG A 473 0.17 -5.01 -29.39
N HIS A 474 1.15 -5.58 -28.69
CA HIS A 474 1.54 -6.98 -28.91
C HIS A 474 0.59 -7.94 -28.13
N PRO A 475 0.52 -9.23 -28.57
CA PRO A 475 -0.30 -10.22 -27.88
C PRO A 475 0.13 -10.40 -26.42
N ASP A 476 -0.87 -10.60 -25.56
CA ASP A 476 -0.66 -10.80 -24.14
C ASP A 476 0.21 -12.04 -23.85
N TYR A 477 1.19 -11.85 -23.01
CA TYR A 477 1.97 -12.93 -22.42
C TYR A 477 1.21 -13.49 -21.21
N VAL A 478 0.92 -14.80 -21.24
CA VAL A 478 0.26 -15.51 -20.14
C VAL A 478 1.32 -16.26 -19.33
N PRO A 479 1.66 -15.79 -18.13
CA PRO A 479 2.62 -16.47 -17.25
C PRO A 479 2.20 -17.88 -16.88
N THR A 480 3.16 -18.81 -16.90
CA THR A 480 2.93 -20.20 -16.50
C THR A 480 3.70 -20.49 -15.21
N PRO A 481 3.03 -20.97 -14.13
CA PRO A 481 3.71 -21.34 -12.90
C PRO A 481 4.72 -22.48 -13.11
N PRO A 482 5.85 -22.47 -12.43
CA PRO A 482 6.85 -23.55 -12.52
C PRO A 482 6.28 -24.88 -11.99
N VAL A 483 6.75 -25.99 -12.57
CA VAL A 483 6.34 -27.36 -12.19
C VAL A 483 6.73 -27.65 -10.72
N ASN A 484 7.89 -27.17 -10.28
CA ASN A 484 8.39 -27.34 -8.91
C ASN A 484 8.43 -25.96 -8.23
N PRO A 485 7.32 -25.48 -7.66
CA PRO A 485 7.25 -24.16 -7.06
C PRO A 485 8.11 -24.08 -5.79
N VAL A 486 8.81 -22.97 -5.63
CA VAL A 486 9.55 -22.62 -4.42
C VAL A 486 9.16 -21.21 -3.99
N LEU A 487 9.22 -20.92 -2.69
CA LEU A 487 8.99 -19.56 -2.22
C LEU A 487 10.04 -18.62 -2.82
N PRO A 488 9.61 -17.44 -3.28
CA PRO A 488 10.53 -16.46 -3.85
C PRO A 488 11.54 -15.97 -2.82
N ARG A 489 12.67 -15.51 -3.32
CA ARG A 489 13.70 -14.90 -2.46
C ARG A 489 13.60 -13.38 -2.53
N GLN A 490 13.70 -12.75 -1.37
CA GLN A 490 13.83 -11.31 -1.27
C GLN A 490 15.32 -10.91 -1.25
N GLU A 491 15.67 -9.76 -1.80
CA GLU A 491 17.02 -9.22 -1.75
C GLU A 491 17.49 -9.06 -0.29
N ARG A 492 18.76 -9.40 -0.02
CA ARG A 492 19.32 -9.28 1.32
C ARG A 492 19.56 -7.83 1.72
N GLY A 493 19.34 -7.54 3.00
CA GLY A 493 19.66 -6.27 3.63
C GLY A 493 18.45 -5.55 4.19
N SER A 494 18.69 -4.64 5.11
CA SER A 494 17.71 -3.71 5.64
C SER A 494 17.84 -2.36 4.94
N ARG A 495 16.79 -1.53 5.05
CA ARG A 495 16.84 -0.13 4.65
C ARG A 495 16.48 0.78 5.83
N PRO A 496 16.86 2.07 5.78
CA PRO A 496 16.42 3.01 6.80
C PRO A 496 14.89 3.09 6.81
N ALA A 497 14.29 3.14 8.00
CA ALA A 497 12.85 3.21 8.19
C ALA A 497 12.43 4.56 8.75
N ARG A 498 11.34 5.11 8.24
CA ARG A 498 10.72 6.33 8.76
C ARG A 498 10.14 6.08 10.14
N PRO A 499 10.20 7.07 11.06
CA PRO A 499 9.58 6.94 12.37
C PRO A 499 8.05 6.93 12.23
N LEU A 500 7.39 6.02 12.94
CA LEU A 500 5.95 5.89 12.95
C LEU A 500 5.35 6.36 14.27
N LYS A 501 4.04 6.61 14.27
CA LYS A 501 3.30 7.06 15.46
C LYS A 501 2.64 5.91 16.22
N TYR A 502 2.83 4.65 15.77
CA TYR A 502 2.16 3.48 16.33
C TYR A 502 2.64 3.10 17.73
N ALA A 503 1.70 2.76 18.57
CA ALA A 503 1.91 2.08 19.85
C ALA A 503 0.77 1.07 20.06
N PRO A 504 0.66 0.02 19.23
CA PRO A 504 -0.41 -0.95 19.32
C PRO A 504 -0.25 -1.80 20.57
N LEU A 505 -1.39 -2.07 21.24
CA LEU A 505 -1.48 -2.87 22.44
C LEU A 505 -2.55 -3.93 22.26
N VAL A 506 -2.19 -5.20 22.47
CA VAL A 506 -3.17 -6.29 22.55
C VAL A 506 -2.82 -7.17 23.73
N ASP A 507 -3.76 -7.27 24.65
CA ASP A 507 -3.68 -8.13 25.83
C ASP A 507 -4.71 -9.24 25.79
N GLY A 508 -4.31 -10.43 26.23
CA GLY A 508 -5.20 -11.58 26.37
C GLY A 508 -5.39 -11.96 27.83
N SER A 509 -6.60 -12.30 28.21
CA SER A 509 -6.95 -12.77 29.54
C SER A 509 -7.88 -13.97 29.49
N ALA A 510 -7.52 -15.06 30.19
CA ALA A 510 -8.35 -16.23 30.33
C ALA A 510 -9.30 -16.10 31.54
N ASP A 511 -10.55 -16.53 31.36
CA ASP A 511 -11.51 -16.86 32.41
C ASP A 511 -11.77 -18.37 32.40
N PRO A 512 -11.01 -19.16 33.16
CA PRO A 512 -11.14 -20.61 33.17
C PRO A 512 -12.49 -21.11 33.68
N ALA A 513 -13.14 -20.36 34.60
CA ALA A 513 -14.43 -20.75 35.18
C ALA A 513 -15.53 -20.69 34.11
N ALA A 514 -15.50 -19.67 33.26
CA ALA A 514 -16.45 -19.51 32.17
C ALA A 514 -15.99 -20.20 30.87
N GLY A 515 -14.75 -20.70 30.81
CA GLY A 515 -14.14 -21.26 29.59
C GLY A 515 -13.98 -20.22 28.47
N ARG A 516 -13.64 -18.98 28.83
CA ARG A 516 -13.56 -17.85 27.90
C ARG A 516 -12.15 -17.28 27.83
N PHE A 517 -11.82 -16.72 26.67
CA PHE A 517 -10.59 -15.95 26.45
C PHE A 517 -10.94 -14.58 25.86
N THR A 518 -10.56 -13.52 26.53
CA THR A 518 -10.84 -12.14 26.12
C THR A 518 -9.57 -11.50 25.57
N LEU A 519 -9.68 -10.86 24.41
CA LEU A 519 -8.66 -9.95 23.88
C LEU A 519 -9.15 -8.51 24.03
N THR A 520 -8.23 -7.64 24.46
CA THR A 520 -8.43 -6.18 24.46
C THR A 520 -7.43 -5.56 23.49
N PHE A 521 -7.96 -4.86 22.50
CA PHE A 521 -7.20 -4.18 21.46
C PHE A 521 -7.16 -2.69 21.79
N GLY A 522 -5.99 -2.07 21.63
CA GLY A 522 -5.81 -0.65 21.88
C GLY A 522 -4.75 -0.05 21.01
N SER A 523 -4.74 1.27 20.95
CA SER A 523 -3.69 2.04 20.28
C SER A 523 -3.26 3.19 21.16
N GLY A 524 -1.99 3.62 20.97
CA GLY A 524 -1.47 4.82 21.65
C GLY A 524 -2.15 6.10 21.19
N ALA A 525 -1.91 7.20 21.90
CA ALA A 525 -2.61 8.47 21.72
C ALA A 525 -2.35 9.19 20.37
N LYS A 526 -1.45 8.69 19.53
CA LYS A 526 -1.01 9.41 18.32
C LYS A 526 -1.52 8.84 17.01
N ALA A 527 -1.86 7.55 16.95
CA ALA A 527 -2.38 6.90 15.76
C ALA A 527 -3.32 5.77 16.16
N GLY A 528 -4.38 5.57 15.37
CA GLY A 528 -5.24 4.41 15.48
C GLY A 528 -4.58 3.17 14.87
N ALA A 529 -5.21 2.02 15.04
CA ALA A 529 -4.73 0.76 14.47
C ALA A 529 -5.89 -0.17 14.14
N ALA A 530 -5.74 -0.89 13.03
CA ALA A 530 -6.59 -2.02 12.68
C ALA A 530 -5.86 -3.33 13.03
N PHE A 531 -6.64 -4.33 13.46
CA PHE A 531 -6.14 -5.64 13.83
C PHE A 531 -6.94 -6.74 13.15
N LEU A 532 -6.24 -7.72 12.60
CA LEU A 532 -6.82 -8.96 12.07
C LEU A 532 -6.57 -10.09 13.07
N VAL A 533 -7.61 -10.82 13.43
CA VAL A 533 -7.51 -11.99 14.30
C VAL A 533 -7.84 -13.25 13.51
N THR A 534 -6.92 -14.19 13.48
CA THR A 534 -7.12 -15.54 12.94
C THR A 534 -7.07 -16.58 14.04
N SER A 535 -7.57 -17.78 13.79
CA SER A 535 -7.53 -18.88 14.75
C SER A 535 -7.00 -20.16 14.12
N GLY A 536 -6.14 -20.86 14.85
CA GLY A 536 -5.63 -22.19 14.47
C GLY A 536 -6.59 -23.35 14.78
N ASN A 537 -7.69 -23.09 15.51
CA ASN A 537 -8.62 -24.13 15.93
C ASN A 537 -10.12 -23.73 15.82
N ARG A 538 -10.43 -22.69 15.02
CA ARG A 538 -11.80 -22.26 14.69
C ARG A 538 -11.90 -21.89 13.22
N THR A 539 -13.08 -22.03 12.65
CA THR A 539 -13.37 -21.76 11.23
C THR A 539 -14.31 -20.58 11.01
N ASP A 540 -14.82 -19.94 12.07
CA ASP A 540 -15.74 -18.81 12.04
C ASP A 540 -15.05 -17.43 11.99
N GLY A 541 -13.71 -17.39 11.93
CA GLY A 541 -12.92 -16.22 11.62
C GLY A 541 -12.63 -16.05 10.14
N PRO A 542 -11.82 -15.05 9.78
CA PRO A 542 -11.14 -14.11 10.67
C PRO A 542 -12.06 -13.04 11.25
N TRP A 543 -11.57 -12.35 12.30
CA TRP A 543 -12.22 -11.21 12.92
C TRP A 543 -11.36 -9.97 12.77
N THR A 544 -12.00 -8.79 12.70
CA THR A 544 -11.29 -7.53 12.53
C THR A 544 -11.69 -6.52 13.60
N TYR A 545 -10.71 -5.77 14.09
CA TYR A 545 -10.91 -4.78 15.16
C TYR A 545 -10.24 -3.47 14.80
N THR A 546 -10.90 -2.36 15.11
CA THR A 546 -10.33 -1.02 14.94
C THR A 546 -10.35 -0.29 16.28
N ALA A 547 -9.19 0.21 16.70
CA ALA A 547 -9.06 1.11 17.84
C ALA A 547 -8.53 2.45 17.37
N GLU A 548 -9.30 3.53 17.57
CA GLU A 548 -8.81 4.90 17.38
C GLU A 548 -7.65 5.20 18.32
N ALA A 549 -6.93 6.26 18.02
CA ALA A 549 -5.88 6.77 18.89
C ALA A 549 -6.38 7.00 20.33
N GLY A 550 -5.73 6.36 21.29
CA GLY A 550 -6.05 6.42 22.71
C GLY A 550 -7.29 5.65 23.16
N LYS A 551 -7.95 4.91 22.25
CA LYS A 551 -9.14 4.10 22.60
C LYS A 551 -8.83 2.61 22.65
N THR A 552 -9.74 1.84 23.26
CA THR A 552 -9.67 0.39 23.35
C THR A 552 -11.02 -0.25 23.02
N VAL A 553 -10.97 -1.47 22.49
CA VAL A 553 -12.13 -2.33 22.24
C VAL A 553 -11.79 -3.76 22.66
N SER A 554 -12.77 -4.51 23.17
CA SER A 554 -12.55 -5.89 23.61
C SER A 554 -13.56 -6.84 22.99
N ASP A 555 -13.13 -8.10 22.82
CA ASP A 555 -14.01 -9.20 22.43
C ASP A 555 -13.60 -10.52 23.11
N THR A 556 -14.51 -11.50 23.10
CA THR A 556 -14.36 -12.72 23.89
C THR A 556 -14.70 -13.98 23.08
N TRP A 557 -13.79 -14.95 23.11
CA TRP A 557 -13.93 -16.27 22.47
C TRP A 557 -14.26 -17.35 23.51
N ASN A 558 -15.32 -18.10 23.26
CA ASN A 558 -15.67 -19.25 24.09
C ASN A 558 -14.96 -20.50 23.60
N SER A 559 -14.15 -21.11 24.46
CA SER A 559 -13.36 -22.32 24.16
C SER A 559 -14.21 -23.57 23.92
N ALA A 560 -15.51 -23.54 24.25
CA ALA A 560 -16.42 -24.64 23.91
C ALA A 560 -16.52 -24.86 22.38
N TYR A 561 -16.33 -23.81 21.58
CA TYR A 561 -16.34 -23.87 20.11
C TYR A 561 -14.97 -24.26 19.50
N SER A 562 -13.97 -24.53 20.34
CA SER A 562 -12.59 -24.85 19.93
C SER A 562 -11.97 -25.96 20.78
N ASN A 563 -12.75 -26.99 21.09
CA ASN A 563 -12.32 -28.19 21.82
C ASN A 563 -11.67 -27.89 23.19
N GLY A 564 -12.18 -26.88 23.91
CA GLY A 564 -11.72 -26.50 25.25
C GLY A 564 -10.40 -25.74 25.31
N SER A 565 -9.89 -25.26 24.18
CA SER A 565 -8.65 -24.48 24.09
C SER A 565 -8.86 -23.21 23.27
N TYR A 566 -7.93 -22.27 23.34
CA TYR A 566 -7.86 -21.10 22.45
C TYR A 566 -6.53 -21.10 21.70
N ASP A 567 -6.58 -20.71 20.42
CA ASP A 567 -5.43 -20.52 19.53
C ASP A 567 -5.73 -19.35 18.62
N LEU A 568 -5.31 -18.14 19.04
CA LEU A 568 -5.61 -16.88 18.39
C LEU A 568 -4.33 -16.16 18.00
N THR A 569 -4.26 -15.70 16.76
CA THR A 569 -3.17 -14.89 16.24
C THR A 569 -3.73 -13.53 15.84
N VAL A 570 -3.09 -12.46 16.30
CA VAL A 570 -3.46 -11.07 16.02
C VAL A 570 -2.35 -10.43 15.20
N HIS A 571 -2.66 -9.96 14.00
CA HIS A 571 -1.80 -9.12 13.19
C HIS A 571 -2.23 -7.65 13.33
N GLY A 572 -1.26 -6.75 13.30
CA GLY A 572 -1.48 -5.31 13.35
C GLY A 572 -0.45 -4.57 12.48
N PRO A 573 -0.43 -3.23 12.51
CA PRO A 573 0.43 -2.43 11.65
C PRO A 573 1.92 -2.67 11.91
N ASN A 574 2.77 -2.46 10.91
CA ASN A 574 4.22 -2.52 10.98
C ASN A 574 4.76 -3.81 11.62
N GLY A 575 4.27 -4.99 11.18
CA GLY A 575 4.74 -6.28 11.65
C GLY A 575 4.37 -6.61 13.11
N PHE A 576 3.44 -5.88 13.72
CA PHE A 576 2.92 -6.22 15.04
C PHE A 576 2.21 -7.57 15.02
N LEU A 577 2.61 -8.46 15.94
CA LEU A 577 2.02 -9.78 16.10
C LEU A 577 1.84 -10.12 17.57
N ARG A 578 0.70 -10.76 17.86
CA ARG A 578 0.44 -11.44 19.16
C ARG A 578 -0.14 -12.82 18.90
N VAL A 579 0.39 -13.84 19.57
CA VAL A 579 -0.18 -15.18 19.55
C VAL A 579 -0.54 -15.58 20.97
N PHE A 580 -1.75 -16.09 21.11
CA PHE A 580 -2.31 -16.56 22.37
C PHE A 580 -2.81 -17.99 22.20
N LYS A 581 -2.15 -18.94 22.88
CA LYS A 581 -2.53 -20.35 22.83
C LYS A 581 -2.52 -20.95 24.23
N GLY A 582 -3.55 -21.76 24.54
CA GLY A 582 -3.63 -22.42 25.82
C GLY A 582 -4.97 -23.08 26.11
N PRO A 583 -5.07 -23.77 27.25
CA PRO A 583 -6.31 -24.39 27.71
C PRO A 583 -7.33 -23.32 28.14
N GLY A 584 -8.59 -23.50 27.75
CA GLY A 584 -9.67 -22.55 28.05
C GLY A 584 -10.26 -22.67 29.45
N LYS A 585 -10.18 -23.86 30.09
CA LYS A 585 -10.82 -24.19 31.38
C LYS A 585 -9.84 -24.44 32.53
N THR A 586 -8.54 -24.23 32.31
CA THR A 586 -7.52 -24.47 33.33
C THR A 586 -6.80 -23.16 33.62
N ALA A 587 -6.78 -22.77 34.89
CA ALA A 587 -5.98 -21.64 35.34
C ALA A 587 -4.48 -21.98 35.21
N GLY A 588 -3.69 -21.04 34.70
CA GLY A 588 -2.27 -21.24 34.44
C GLY A 588 -1.49 -19.92 34.38
N PRO A 589 -0.33 -19.94 33.74
CA PRO A 589 0.45 -18.73 33.57
C PRO A 589 -0.23 -17.77 32.61
N GLU A 590 -0.01 -16.48 32.85
CA GLU A 590 -0.30 -15.38 31.94
C GLU A 590 0.96 -14.57 31.72
N VAL A 591 1.13 -14.05 30.50
CA VAL A 591 2.26 -13.20 30.13
C VAL A 591 1.74 -11.98 29.40
N THR A 592 2.19 -10.80 29.83
CA THR A 592 1.95 -9.53 29.14
C THR A 592 3.26 -8.90 28.74
N ALA A 593 3.24 -8.09 27.67
CA ALA A 593 4.38 -7.34 27.18
C ALA A 593 4.07 -5.84 27.18
N ARG A 594 5.01 -5.03 27.64
CA ARG A 594 4.91 -3.57 27.65
C ARG A 594 6.20 -2.94 27.14
N HIS A 595 6.07 -1.86 26.40
CA HIS A 595 7.22 -1.05 26.02
C HIS A 595 7.69 -0.23 27.22
N VAL A 596 8.98 -0.30 27.56
CA VAL A 596 9.62 0.46 28.65
C VAL A 596 10.86 1.16 28.10
N GLY A 597 10.70 2.42 27.73
CA GLY A 597 11.71 3.14 26.96
C GLY A 597 11.88 2.54 25.56
N ALA A 598 13.09 2.08 25.25
CA ALA A 598 13.41 1.42 23.98
C ALA A 598 13.36 -0.11 24.03
N ASP A 599 12.96 -0.69 25.17
CA ASP A 599 12.95 -2.12 25.45
C ASP A 599 11.54 -2.66 25.68
N VAL A 600 11.43 -4.00 25.83
CA VAL A 600 10.20 -4.68 26.19
C VAL A 600 10.33 -5.30 27.58
N GLU A 601 9.39 -5.05 28.46
CA GLU A 601 9.23 -5.76 29.74
C GLU A 601 8.12 -6.82 29.61
N LEU A 602 8.49 -8.07 29.90
CA LEU A 602 7.56 -9.18 30.05
C LEU A 602 7.18 -9.35 31.52
N THR A 603 5.89 -9.47 31.81
CA THR A 603 5.38 -9.77 33.13
C THR A 603 4.74 -11.15 33.11
N PHE A 604 5.29 -12.08 33.87
CA PHE A 604 4.83 -13.45 34.04
C PHE A 604 4.03 -13.56 35.33
N THR A 605 2.76 -13.93 35.27
CA THR A 605 1.89 -14.15 36.44
C THR A 605 1.35 -15.56 36.42
N ASN A 606 1.47 -16.31 37.49
CA ASN A 606 0.94 -17.66 37.57
C ASN A 606 -0.35 -17.70 38.42
N ARG A 607 -1.48 -17.94 37.78
CA ARG A 607 -2.80 -18.12 38.42
C ARG A 607 -3.16 -19.59 38.64
N GLY A 608 -2.28 -20.52 38.21
CA GLY A 608 -2.46 -21.95 38.41
C GLY A 608 -2.08 -22.44 39.81
N ALA A 609 -2.48 -23.66 40.17
CA ALA A 609 -2.21 -24.28 41.48
C ALA A 609 -0.78 -24.83 41.61
N GLY A 610 -0.10 -25.13 40.47
CA GLY A 610 1.27 -25.62 40.43
C GLY A 610 2.27 -24.58 39.99
N THR A 611 3.56 -24.79 40.24
CA THR A 611 4.63 -23.94 39.69
C THR A 611 4.65 -24.02 38.16
N ALA A 612 4.64 -22.85 37.48
CA ALA A 612 4.76 -22.79 36.02
C ALA A 612 6.24 -22.72 35.62
N ASP A 613 6.68 -23.68 34.81
CA ASP A 613 7.97 -23.65 34.14
C ASP A 613 7.79 -23.03 32.76
N LEU A 614 8.39 -21.87 32.54
CA LEU A 614 8.27 -21.08 31.31
C LEU A 614 9.61 -20.94 30.63
N LYS A 615 9.63 -21.14 29.31
CA LYS A 615 10.81 -20.93 28.46
C LYS A 615 10.55 -19.74 27.54
N LEU A 616 11.42 -18.75 27.63
CA LEU A 616 11.47 -17.59 26.72
C LEU A 616 12.49 -17.85 25.62
N THR A 617 12.10 -17.66 24.35
CA THR A 617 12.99 -17.63 23.17
C THR A 617 12.84 -16.29 22.47
N ASP A 618 13.94 -15.84 21.84
CA ASP A 618 14.02 -14.59 21.10
C ASP A 618 14.36 -14.88 19.64
N GLY A 619 13.47 -14.52 18.71
CA GLY A 619 13.63 -14.71 17.27
C GLY A 619 14.78 -13.90 16.65
N TYR A 620 15.32 -12.89 17.39
CA TYR A 620 16.49 -12.13 16.97
C TYR A 620 17.81 -12.66 17.56
N GLY A 621 17.83 -13.89 18.06
CA GLY A 621 19.06 -14.59 18.42
C GLY A 621 19.49 -14.44 19.89
N GLY A 622 18.62 -13.92 20.74
CA GLY A 622 18.84 -13.90 22.19
C GLY A 622 18.94 -15.32 22.79
N ARG A 623 19.77 -15.51 23.84
CA ARG A 623 19.86 -16.80 24.53
C ARG A 623 18.54 -17.17 25.19
N PRO A 624 18.03 -18.41 25.01
CA PRO A 624 16.82 -18.86 25.70
C PRO A 624 16.96 -18.73 27.22
N ARG A 625 15.86 -18.35 27.88
CA ARG A 625 15.79 -18.22 29.35
C ARG A 625 14.64 -19.02 29.91
N SER A 626 14.82 -19.55 31.12
CA SER A 626 13.79 -20.28 31.85
C SER A 626 13.38 -19.55 33.11
N PHE A 627 12.09 -19.57 33.40
CA PHE A 627 11.50 -18.95 34.59
C PHE A 627 10.63 -19.96 35.32
N LYS A 628 10.78 -20.03 36.65
CA LYS A 628 9.90 -20.78 37.53
C LYS A 628 9.02 -19.78 38.29
N VAL A 629 7.72 -19.80 38.01
CA VAL A 629 6.77 -18.89 38.63
C VAL A 629 5.85 -19.69 39.54
N ARG A 630 5.96 -19.47 40.86
CA ARG A 630 5.13 -20.14 41.88
C ARG A 630 3.66 -19.73 41.76
N PRO A 631 2.71 -20.52 42.26
CA PRO A 631 1.30 -20.12 42.36
C PRO A 631 1.14 -18.74 43.00
N GLY A 632 0.34 -17.86 42.38
CA GLY A 632 0.08 -16.49 42.79
C GLY A 632 1.25 -15.51 42.62
N ALA A 633 2.42 -15.95 42.19
CA ALA A 633 3.58 -15.10 42.05
C ALA A 633 3.59 -14.36 40.71
N THR A 634 4.29 -13.21 40.68
CA THR A 634 4.58 -12.41 39.51
C THR A 634 6.09 -12.20 39.38
N VAL A 635 6.63 -12.41 38.18
CA VAL A 635 8.03 -12.18 37.83
C VAL A 635 8.09 -11.23 36.65
N ARG A 636 9.04 -10.29 36.66
CA ARG A 636 9.27 -9.37 35.54
C ARG A 636 10.64 -9.62 34.90
N HIS A 637 10.69 -9.48 33.59
CA HIS A 637 11.92 -9.60 32.84
C HIS A 637 11.96 -8.57 31.70
N ARG A 638 13.01 -7.74 31.72
CA ARG A 638 13.25 -6.75 30.67
C ARG A 638 14.16 -7.33 29.60
N VAL A 639 13.75 -7.20 28.34
CA VAL A 639 14.51 -7.62 27.17
C VAL A 639 15.09 -6.38 26.49
N ASP A 640 16.42 -6.34 26.40
CA ASP A 640 17.16 -5.29 25.73
C ASP A 640 17.09 -5.47 24.21
N LEU A 641 16.62 -4.47 23.50
CA LEU A 641 16.40 -4.52 22.05
C LEU A 641 17.46 -3.77 21.22
N ARG A 642 18.60 -3.36 21.83
CA ARG A 642 19.63 -2.62 21.10
C ARG A 642 20.24 -3.42 19.94
N ALA A 643 20.48 -4.71 20.14
CA ALA A 643 21.06 -5.59 19.12
C ALA A 643 20.14 -5.80 17.91
N SER A 644 18.82 -5.89 18.14
CA SER A 644 17.77 -6.05 17.12
C SER A 644 17.23 -4.73 16.58
N ARG A 645 17.87 -3.59 16.90
CA ARG A 645 17.43 -2.27 16.42
C ARG A 645 15.98 -1.92 16.81
N ARG A 646 15.56 -2.31 18.03
CA ARG A 646 14.21 -2.14 18.61
C ARG A 646 13.12 -3.06 18.04
N TRP A 647 13.47 -4.01 17.20
CA TRP A 647 12.59 -5.09 16.83
C TRP A 647 12.59 -6.18 17.91
N TYR A 648 11.43 -6.84 18.12
CA TYR A 648 11.31 -7.97 19.04
C TYR A 648 10.42 -9.05 18.47
N ASP A 649 10.75 -10.32 18.78
CA ASP A 649 9.97 -11.50 18.48
C ASP A 649 10.20 -12.52 19.60
N LEU A 650 9.40 -12.42 20.64
CA LEU A 650 9.57 -13.09 21.91
C LEU A 650 8.50 -14.16 22.09
N THR A 651 8.89 -15.41 22.17
CA THR A 651 7.98 -16.53 22.40
C THR A 651 8.19 -17.09 23.82
N VAL A 652 7.09 -17.22 24.58
CA VAL A 652 7.06 -17.83 25.90
C VAL A 652 6.19 -19.08 25.85
N GLU A 653 6.74 -20.20 26.23
CA GLU A 653 6.07 -21.50 26.18
C GLU A 653 6.16 -22.25 27.51
N SER A 654 5.19 -23.15 27.73
CA SER A 654 5.17 -24.13 28.81
C SER A 654 4.73 -25.49 28.31
N ALA A 655 5.12 -26.55 29.02
CA ALA A 655 4.82 -27.94 28.66
C ALA A 655 3.31 -28.27 28.57
N ALA A 656 2.44 -27.46 29.16
CA ALA A 656 0.99 -27.66 29.16
C ALA A 656 0.26 -27.09 27.91
N GLY A 657 0.98 -26.89 26.81
CA GLY A 657 0.41 -26.32 25.58
C GLY A 657 0.10 -24.82 25.65
N PHE A 658 0.62 -24.14 26.66
CA PHE A 658 0.56 -22.68 26.76
C PHE A 658 1.64 -22.05 25.88
N SER A 659 1.26 -21.08 25.06
CA SER A 659 2.19 -20.26 24.30
C SER A 659 1.71 -18.80 24.21
N ARG A 660 2.66 -17.89 24.26
CA ARG A 660 2.50 -16.45 23.99
C ARG A 660 3.65 -16.01 23.08
N ARG A 661 3.33 -15.38 21.94
CA ARG A 661 4.34 -14.74 21.08
C ARG A 661 4.03 -13.26 20.96
N PHE A 662 5.05 -12.45 21.13
CA PHE A 662 4.99 -11.00 21.04
C PHE A 662 6.02 -10.54 20.04
N ALA A 663 5.59 -9.97 18.91
CA ALA A 663 6.50 -9.40 17.93
C ALA A 663 6.07 -8.01 17.50
N GLY A 664 7.02 -7.22 17.00
CA GLY A 664 6.81 -5.85 16.54
C GLY A 664 8.04 -4.97 16.72
N HIS A 665 7.84 -3.67 16.61
CA HIS A 665 8.87 -2.65 16.75
C HIS A 665 8.53 -1.65 17.85
N VAL A 666 9.51 -1.21 18.63
CA VAL A 666 9.34 -0.16 19.63
C VAL A 666 9.65 1.20 19.00
N GLU A 667 8.61 1.97 18.70
CA GLU A 667 8.73 3.31 18.14
C GLU A 667 9.21 4.33 19.19
N ASN A 668 10.10 5.24 18.79
CA ASN A 668 10.64 6.28 19.67
C ASN A 668 10.67 7.67 19.02
N GLY A 669 10.01 7.84 17.86
CA GLY A 669 9.94 9.08 17.10
C GLY A 669 11.24 9.43 16.34
N ARG A 670 12.19 8.50 16.23
CA ARG A 670 13.44 8.67 15.47
C ARG A 670 13.52 7.63 14.35
N PRO A 671 14.19 7.93 13.24
CA PRO A 671 14.44 6.96 12.18
C PRO A 671 15.01 5.65 12.73
N GLY A 672 14.57 4.56 12.15
CA GLY A 672 14.98 3.20 12.48
C GLY A 672 15.59 2.47 11.29
N VAL A 673 15.45 1.16 11.31
CA VAL A 673 15.69 0.27 10.17
C VAL A 673 14.48 -0.64 9.98
N SER A 674 14.26 -1.10 8.76
CA SER A 674 13.28 -2.17 8.49
C SER A 674 13.60 -3.43 9.28
N ASP A 675 12.62 -4.32 9.39
CA ASP A 675 12.79 -5.53 10.19
C ASP A 675 14.01 -6.36 9.73
N PRO A 676 15.02 -6.58 10.61
CA PRO A 676 16.20 -7.38 10.26
C PRO A 676 15.88 -8.86 10.01
N ALA A 677 14.71 -9.35 10.41
CA ALA A 677 14.26 -10.71 10.16
C ALA A 677 13.69 -10.91 8.74
N ILE A 678 13.48 -9.84 7.98
CA ILE A 678 13.20 -9.90 6.55
C ILE A 678 14.51 -10.34 5.86
N VAL A 679 14.79 -11.60 5.94
CA VAL A 679 15.96 -12.22 5.29
C VAL A 679 15.50 -13.54 4.72
N THR A 680 15.47 -13.66 3.40
CA THR A 680 15.36 -14.98 2.78
C THR A 680 16.75 -15.60 2.73
N GLY A 681 16.83 -16.81 3.22
CA GLY A 681 18.06 -17.60 3.35
C GLY A 681 18.79 -17.86 2.04
#